data_5f878ed70bb1aa5e7fd66fd18c91e0b8
#
_entry.id   5f878ed70bb1aa5e7fd66fd18c91e0b8
#
_cell.length_a   1.000
_cell.length_b   1.000
_cell.length_c   1.000
_cell.angle_alpha   90.00
_cell.angle_beta   90.00
_cell.angle_gamma   90.00
#
_symmetry.space_group_name_H-M   'P 1'
#
loop_
_entity.id
_entity.type
_entity.pdbx_description
1 polymer ?
#
loop_
_entity_poly.entity_id
_entity_poly.type
_entity_poly.pdbx_seq_one_letter_code
_entity_poly.pdbx_strand_id
1 'polypeptide(L)'
;MKKHKLLYVLFFWLSLVQLTYAQTTISGKVVDELSGSALSNVSVRIKDTRIGGVSDNNGNFSINAPKLPATILFTMVGFEDQEVQVSAASNNLVIKMQENMNNTLNEVVVTGLASSIKRKNLANAVSSVNAAELTGVTKPQTTDAALYGKVTGANIRSNSGAPGGGMSIQLRGLSSLVGASQPLIILDGVYVNNSTQSTGRATVNGAGNSTQDDGSNRLADINPDEIENIEILKGPSAAAIYGTRANAGVIIITTKKGKEGRTKVSISEDFGLTTPLKLLGYDDWSEEKINYFYGGTTQSQTNRRNLELERFREAKANNSFVNYEDYFYDHQRFSSNTRLNVSGGTEKTKFFVAGGINDENGLIKNTGFQRYTVRANIDQKITNAIQLSVNSSYIRSNTDRGFTGNQNRTGASIGYAIAATPNYYDLRQRPDGTYPDNPYFTENPIALTDKSTNNSLVNRSISSFNLGIDLFKGESSYMKFVLNGGLDYLQNTTNIHLPEDLQYQRSIANPGDIMNGKQESFNTNLQAALVYNFNLKRVYMNSQVGMVRLDFKDDLLFVRGQGLAPLQKNVKQAAVQTIFNQFFMRTQEAGIFLQQEANFEDKIIGTLGVRFDKSSLNGNPNKLFAFPKASLAMNLTSFDFLRDHFISQLKPRIAYGETAGPVAFGATYSSLVGVNIGGLLGSSLSTIVGNVNILPETAKELEFGVDVGILKNRLSLEATYYIKNTANNIQPLNLSPSSGFTSTSSNLAELSNKGIELSLSGTPFERENFKWNSRLMFWKNDITISKLGIPTYTTGGFGVSYGTFLMKEGEKLGTIVGTPQINPGEYTVWGNSQPKFNMSFSNNLTIYKNFDFSFLFDWKKGGYNVNLTNLNLDEGGNSKDWFGDRNGDGIPNGKQREPEPFNNAGRFVEDASYIKLREVGLYYSMPSEVTQRLFKNKVQRFRAGISGNNLVMISKYSGYDPETSTFGNGLANNIDVGPYPSARRFFLNLSLDF
;
A
#
# COMPACT_ATOMS: atom_id res chain seq x y z
N MET A 1 -54.89 8.25 76.94
CA MET A 1 -54.08 9.20 76.25
C MET A 1 -52.60 9.17 76.65
N LYS A 2 -52.03 8.11 77.23
CA LYS A 2 -50.58 8.06 77.58
C LYS A 2 -49.75 7.07 76.75
N LYS A 3 -50.37 6.24 75.91
CA LYS A 3 -49.63 5.22 75.08
C LYS A 3 -49.21 5.72 73.71
N HIS A 4 -49.80 6.78 73.17
CA HIS A 4 -49.40 7.34 71.85
C HIS A 4 -48.25 8.31 71.87
N LYS A 5 -47.93 8.91 72.99
CA LYS A 5 -46.82 9.87 73.13
C LYS A 5 -45.46 9.15 73.09
N LEU A 6 -45.36 7.90 73.50
CA LEU A 6 -44.12 7.13 73.45
C LEU A 6 -43.77 6.67 72.04
N LEU A 7 -44.80 6.41 71.24
CA LEU A 7 -44.58 6.02 69.83
C LEU A 7 -44.12 7.17 68.97
N TYR A 8 -44.54 8.40 69.22
CA TYR A 8 -44.05 9.58 68.53
C TYR A 8 -42.63 9.99 68.92
N VAL A 9 -42.23 9.75 70.12
CA VAL A 9 -40.81 9.99 70.59
C VAL A 9 -39.92 8.90 70.02
N LEU A 10 -40.36 7.63 69.83
CA LEU A 10 -39.55 6.58 69.18
C LEU A 10 -39.45 6.79 67.71
N PHE A 11 -40.51 7.28 67.07
CA PHE A 11 -40.43 7.63 65.59
C PHE A 11 -39.59 8.89 65.36
N PHE A 12 -39.59 9.86 66.30
CA PHE A 12 -38.74 11.02 66.19
C PHE A 12 -37.23 10.71 66.42
N TRP A 13 -36.95 9.69 67.26
CA TRP A 13 -35.58 9.20 67.48
C TRP A 13 -35.08 8.29 66.32
N LEU A 14 -35.97 7.52 65.65
CA LEU A 14 -35.63 6.75 64.43
C LEU A 14 -35.41 7.63 63.19
N SER A 15 -36.04 8.83 63.13
CA SER A 15 -35.84 9.77 62.01
C SER A 15 -34.54 10.61 62.17
N LEU A 16 -33.85 10.56 63.31
CA LEU A 16 -32.59 11.32 63.57
C LEU A 16 -31.31 10.47 63.26
N VAL A 17 -31.41 9.20 62.90
CA VAL A 17 -30.30 8.38 62.40
C VAL A 17 -30.30 8.37 60.87
N GLN A 18 -30.34 9.55 60.27
CA GLN A 18 -29.79 9.65 58.90
C GLN A 18 -28.25 9.73 59.12
N LEU A 19 -27.59 8.61 58.89
CA LEU A 19 -26.14 8.54 58.68
C LEU A 19 -25.85 9.40 57.44
N THR A 20 -25.55 10.67 57.61
CA THR A 20 -24.93 11.48 56.57
C THR A 20 -23.56 10.87 56.29
N TYR A 21 -23.47 10.02 55.30
CA TYR A 21 -22.21 9.70 54.69
C TYR A 21 -21.71 11.03 54.07
N ALA A 22 -20.73 11.62 54.66
CA ALA A 22 -20.02 12.77 54.11
C ALA A 22 -19.31 12.26 52.82
N GLN A 23 -19.91 12.44 51.68
CA GLN A 23 -19.27 12.18 50.39
C GLN A 23 -18.15 13.23 50.23
N THR A 24 -16.94 12.75 50.01
CA THR A 24 -15.78 13.60 49.79
C THR A 24 -15.61 13.88 48.32
N THR A 25 -15.75 15.12 47.90
CA THR A 25 -15.53 15.53 46.51
C THR A 25 -14.03 15.60 46.24
N ILE A 26 -13.61 14.95 45.17
CA ILE A 26 -12.27 15.01 44.60
C ILE A 26 -12.39 15.66 43.23
N SER A 27 -11.65 16.74 43.02
CA SER A 27 -11.66 17.45 41.74
C SER A 27 -10.23 17.82 41.33
N GLY A 28 -10.06 18.05 40.04
CA GLY A 28 -8.78 18.38 39.45
C GLY A 28 -8.85 18.58 37.95
N LYS A 29 -7.71 18.54 37.30
CA LYS A 29 -7.57 18.70 35.86
C LYS A 29 -6.75 17.58 35.28
N VAL A 30 -7.19 17.03 34.10
CA VAL A 30 -6.42 16.04 33.31
C VAL A 30 -5.80 16.76 32.15
N VAL A 31 -4.50 16.53 31.94
CA VAL A 31 -3.74 17.17 30.87
C VAL A 31 -2.86 16.11 30.18
N ASP A 32 -2.57 16.33 28.91
CA ASP A 32 -1.56 15.58 28.18
C ASP A 32 -0.17 15.87 28.75
N GLU A 33 0.62 14.86 29.02
CA GLU A 33 1.94 15.01 29.65
C GLU A 33 2.94 15.78 28.78
N LEU A 34 2.90 15.59 27.47
CA LEU A 34 3.84 16.22 26.52
C LEU A 34 3.43 17.64 26.14
N SER A 35 2.18 17.84 25.79
CA SER A 35 1.70 19.16 25.33
C SER A 35 1.19 20.06 26.46
N GLY A 36 0.90 19.51 27.65
CA GLY A 36 0.21 20.22 28.73
C GLY A 36 -1.22 20.61 28.39
N SER A 37 -1.75 20.21 27.22
CA SER A 37 -3.11 20.54 26.80
C SER A 37 -4.15 19.80 27.64
N ALA A 38 -5.28 20.44 27.89
CA ALA A 38 -6.38 19.85 28.64
C ALA A 38 -6.97 18.67 27.88
N LEU A 39 -7.19 17.54 28.54
CA LEU A 39 -7.82 16.36 27.99
C LEU A 39 -9.30 16.30 28.41
N SER A 40 -10.20 16.44 27.44
CA SER A 40 -11.64 16.29 27.63
C SER A 40 -12.08 14.84 27.44
N ASN A 41 -13.22 14.48 28.04
CA ASN A 41 -13.80 13.14 27.95
C ASN A 41 -12.91 11.99 28.49
N VAL A 42 -11.98 12.29 29.36
CA VAL A 42 -11.27 11.28 30.14
C VAL A 42 -12.25 10.62 31.08
N SER A 43 -12.42 9.31 31.00
CA SER A 43 -13.22 8.56 31.95
C SER A 43 -12.51 8.55 33.32
N VAL A 44 -13.15 9.08 34.32
CA VAL A 44 -12.65 9.19 35.71
C VAL A 44 -13.52 8.30 36.58
N ARG A 45 -12.97 7.24 37.14
CA ARG A 45 -13.76 6.27 37.91
C ARG A 45 -13.04 5.83 39.19
N ILE A 46 -13.76 5.67 40.26
CA ILE A 46 -13.21 5.03 41.47
C ILE A 46 -13.09 3.54 41.19
N LYS A 47 -11.87 3.01 41.33
CA LYS A 47 -11.54 1.62 41.06
C LYS A 47 -12.48 0.69 41.87
N ASP A 48 -12.91 -0.40 41.21
CA ASP A 48 -13.83 -1.42 41.74
C ASP A 48 -15.22 -0.94 42.13
N THR A 49 -15.61 0.26 41.67
CA THR A 49 -16.95 0.82 41.87
C THR A 49 -17.61 1.22 40.55
N ARG A 50 -18.92 1.55 40.61
CA ARG A 50 -19.65 2.15 39.49
C ARG A 50 -19.65 3.70 39.55
N ILE A 51 -18.97 4.31 40.51
CA ILE A 51 -18.94 5.75 40.71
C ILE A 51 -17.88 6.33 39.76
N GLY A 52 -18.30 7.19 38.86
CA GLY A 52 -17.43 7.81 37.87
C GLY A 52 -18.06 9.00 37.18
N GLY A 53 -17.25 9.68 36.39
CA GLY A 53 -17.61 10.83 35.56
C GLY A 53 -16.65 10.96 34.40
N VAL A 54 -16.71 12.06 33.68
CA VAL A 54 -15.77 12.39 32.59
C VAL A 54 -15.24 13.79 32.79
N SER A 55 -14.01 14.06 32.30
CA SER A 55 -13.46 15.40 32.30
C SER A 55 -14.19 16.30 31.30
N ASP A 56 -14.36 17.57 31.67
CA ASP A 56 -14.97 18.61 30.80
C ASP A 56 -14.00 19.09 29.69
N ASN A 57 -14.45 20.03 28.85
CA ASN A 57 -13.68 20.60 27.74
C ASN A 57 -12.39 21.32 28.14
N ASN A 58 -12.25 21.70 29.40
CA ASN A 58 -11.06 22.32 29.99
C ASN A 58 -10.20 21.27 30.72
N GLY A 59 -10.57 19.98 30.62
CA GLY A 59 -9.91 18.86 31.29
C GLY A 59 -10.28 18.73 32.77
N ASN A 60 -11.19 19.54 33.32
CA ASN A 60 -11.56 19.48 34.74
C ASN A 60 -12.46 18.28 35.00
N PHE A 61 -12.27 17.62 36.12
CA PHE A 61 -13.10 16.53 36.59
C PHE A 61 -13.53 16.77 38.03
N SER A 62 -14.66 16.20 38.39
CA SER A 62 -15.16 16.16 39.76
C SER A 62 -15.86 14.84 40.04
N ILE A 63 -15.50 14.14 41.11
CA ILE A 63 -16.03 12.86 41.48
C ILE A 63 -16.25 12.78 42.98
N ASN A 64 -17.36 12.18 43.42
CA ASN A 64 -17.68 12.01 44.81
C ASN A 64 -17.26 10.65 45.33
N ALA A 65 -16.25 10.63 46.19
CA ALA A 65 -15.77 9.39 46.81
C ALA A 65 -16.56 9.09 48.08
N PRO A 66 -17.14 7.87 48.19
CA PRO A 66 -17.91 7.49 49.39
C PRO A 66 -17.00 7.22 50.60
N LYS A 67 -15.71 6.93 50.35
CA LYS A 67 -14.71 6.65 51.39
C LYS A 67 -13.32 6.95 50.87
N LEU A 68 -12.44 7.44 51.74
CA LEU A 68 -11.00 7.59 51.52
C LEU A 68 -10.20 6.65 52.41
N PRO A 69 -9.00 6.15 51.97
CA PRO A 69 -8.37 6.42 50.68
C PRO A 69 -9.11 5.76 49.52
N ALA A 70 -9.14 6.38 48.35
CA ALA A 70 -9.73 5.87 47.11
C ALA A 70 -8.71 5.89 45.98
N THR A 71 -8.68 4.83 45.16
CA THR A 71 -7.90 4.80 43.94
C THR A 71 -8.80 5.24 42.79
N ILE A 72 -8.39 6.31 42.09
CA ILE A 72 -9.11 6.85 40.95
C ILE A 72 -8.39 6.37 39.69
N LEU A 73 -9.12 5.75 38.77
CA LEU A 73 -8.67 5.31 37.47
C LEU A 73 -9.08 6.32 36.42
N PHE A 74 -8.10 6.82 35.67
CA PHE A 74 -8.26 7.72 34.53
C PHE A 74 -7.99 6.93 33.27
N THR A 75 -8.96 6.85 32.37
CA THR A 75 -8.83 6.09 31.13
C THR A 75 -9.30 6.92 29.93
N MET A 76 -8.53 6.92 28.85
CA MET A 76 -8.86 7.60 27.62
C MET A 76 -8.25 6.82 26.43
N VAL A 77 -9.00 6.69 25.34
CA VAL A 77 -8.50 6.02 24.12
C VAL A 77 -7.29 6.79 23.59
N GLY A 78 -6.19 6.07 23.35
CA GLY A 78 -4.92 6.65 22.90
C GLY A 78 -3.98 7.12 24.03
N PHE A 79 -4.38 6.98 25.29
CA PHE A 79 -3.56 7.32 26.45
C PHE A 79 -3.35 6.11 27.38
N GLU A 80 -2.28 6.14 28.17
CA GLU A 80 -2.05 5.15 29.21
C GLU A 80 -3.02 5.35 30.37
N ASP A 81 -3.58 4.24 30.86
CA ASP A 81 -4.44 4.27 32.03
C ASP A 81 -3.62 4.73 33.26
N GLN A 82 -4.12 5.73 33.98
CA GLN A 82 -3.48 6.26 35.17
C GLN A 82 -4.28 5.91 36.41
N GLU A 83 -3.63 5.29 37.40
CA GLU A 83 -4.21 5.05 38.72
C GLU A 83 -3.60 6.01 39.74
N VAL A 84 -4.45 6.79 40.40
CA VAL A 84 -4.01 7.75 41.40
C VAL A 84 -4.70 7.47 42.74
N GLN A 85 -3.91 7.20 43.78
CA GLN A 85 -4.42 7.02 45.14
C GLN A 85 -4.59 8.34 45.84
N VAL A 86 -5.81 8.64 46.26
CA VAL A 86 -6.16 9.88 46.95
C VAL A 86 -6.53 9.57 48.39
N SER A 87 -5.75 10.10 49.34
CA SER A 87 -5.89 9.82 50.77
C SER A 87 -6.70 10.89 51.53
N ALA A 88 -6.88 12.08 50.93
CA ALA A 88 -7.64 13.20 51.51
C ALA A 88 -8.44 13.93 50.41
N ALA A 89 -9.42 14.71 50.80
CA ALA A 89 -10.15 15.62 49.89
C ALA A 89 -9.15 16.51 49.12
N SER A 90 -9.28 16.58 47.83
CA SER A 90 -8.40 17.37 46.98
C SER A 90 -9.21 18.06 45.86
N ASN A 91 -9.01 19.37 45.74
CA ASN A 91 -9.72 20.19 44.74
C ASN A 91 -8.82 20.66 43.58
N ASN A 92 -7.52 20.28 43.57
CA ASN A 92 -6.53 20.74 42.58
C ASN A 92 -5.58 19.67 42.10
N LEU A 93 -6.08 18.43 41.88
CA LEU A 93 -5.26 17.38 41.32
C LEU A 93 -4.96 17.68 39.85
N VAL A 94 -3.66 17.63 39.47
CA VAL A 94 -3.26 17.69 38.07
C VAL A 94 -2.81 16.30 37.67
N ILE A 95 -3.59 15.67 36.81
CA ILE A 95 -3.33 14.33 36.27
C ILE A 95 -2.70 14.49 34.89
N LYS A 96 -1.48 14.01 34.74
CA LYS A 96 -0.77 14.00 33.46
C LYS A 96 -0.92 12.64 32.83
N MET A 97 -1.60 12.55 31.70
CA MET A 97 -1.75 11.30 30.93
C MET A 97 -0.78 11.30 29.76
N GLN A 98 -0.12 10.16 29.56
CA GLN A 98 0.83 9.96 28.48
C GLN A 98 0.12 9.29 27.30
N GLU A 99 0.35 9.77 26.06
CA GLU A 99 -0.13 9.08 24.88
C GLU A 99 0.46 7.66 24.80
N ASN A 100 -0.40 6.68 24.63
CA ASN A 100 -0.01 5.28 24.50
C ASN A 100 -0.10 4.81 23.06
N MET A 101 1.02 4.80 22.36
CA MET A 101 1.11 4.33 20.99
C MET A 101 0.95 2.78 20.86
N ASN A 102 0.93 2.04 21.97
CA ASN A 102 0.95 0.57 21.96
C ASN A 102 -0.26 -0.11 22.59
N ASN A 103 -1.25 0.61 23.14
CA ASN A 103 -2.43 -0.03 23.72
C ASN A 103 -3.46 -0.43 22.65
N THR A 104 -3.08 -1.39 21.80
CA THR A 104 -3.90 -1.89 20.68
C THR A 104 -5.10 -2.72 21.14
N LEU A 105 -5.15 -3.22 22.39
CA LEU A 105 -6.19 -4.15 22.85
C LEU A 105 -7.58 -3.52 23.01
N ASN A 106 -7.65 -2.26 23.38
CA ASN A 106 -8.90 -1.51 23.50
C ASN A 106 -9.25 -0.70 22.24
N GLU A 107 -8.39 -0.79 21.23
CA GLU A 107 -8.62 -0.19 19.92
C GLU A 107 -9.90 -0.75 19.30
N VAL A 108 -10.69 0.13 18.70
CA VAL A 108 -11.92 -0.23 18.01
C VAL A 108 -11.60 -0.37 16.54
N VAL A 109 -11.74 -1.58 16.02
CA VAL A 109 -11.43 -1.95 14.64
C VAL A 109 -12.71 -1.92 13.81
N VAL A 110 -12.70 -1.26 12.67
CA VAL A 110 -13.79 -1.29 11.70
C VAL A 110 -13.71 -2.59 10.90
N THR A 111 -14.56 -3.55 11.21
CA THR A 111 -14.52 -4.90 10.60
C THR A 111 -15.66 -5.18 9.66
N GLY A 112 -16.61 -4.26 9.56
CA GLY A 112 -17.81 -4.44 8.78
C GLY A 112 -18.35 -3.15 8.22
N LEU A 113 -19.33 -3.28 7.35
CA LEU A 113 -19.94 -2.16 6.63
C LEU A 113 -20.71 -1.21 7.55
N ALA A 114 -21.10 -1.64 8.74
CA ALA A 114 -21.88 -0.83 9.70
C ALA A 114 -21.47 -1.04 11.17
N SER A 115 -20.40 -1.81 11.46
CA SER A 115 -19.98 -2.15 12.81
C SER A 115 -18.49 -1.97 13.04
N SER A 116 -18.16 -1.65 14.27
CA SER A 116 -16.80 -1.65 14.80
C SER A 116 -16.74 -2.58 16.02
N ILE A 117 -15.67 -3.35 16.14
CA ILE A 117 -15.47 -4.33 17.19
C ILE A 117 -14.18 -3.99 17.94
N LYS A 118 -14.18 -4.14 19.25
CA LYS A 118 -12.92 -4.03 20.02
C LYS A 118 -11.94 -5.09 19.56
N ARG A 119 -10.68 -4.73 19.35
CA ARG A 119 -9.62 -5.64 18.87
C ARG A 119 -9.52 -6.92 19.71
N LYS A 120 -9.67 -6.81 21.03
CA LYS A 120 -9.67 -7.97 21.93
C LYS A 120 -10.77 -9.00 21.64
N ASN A 121 -11.86 -8.58 20.96
CA ASN A 121 -13.01 -9.41 20.62
C ASN A 121 -13.00 -9.93 19.18
N LEU A 122 -12.01 -9.53 18.36
CA LEU A 122 -11.90 -10.00 16.99
C LEU A 122 -11.50 -11.48 16.94
N ALA A 123 -12.22 -12.23 16.11
CA ALA A 123 -11.92 -13.63 15.83
C ALA A 123 -11.05 -13.84 14.56
N ASN A 124 -10.91 -12.83 13.72
CA ASN A 124 -10.16 -12.87 12.47
C ASN A 124 -8.81 -12.17 12.62
N ALA A 125 -7.81 -12.55 11.80
CA ALA A 125 -6.54 -11.83 11.72
C ALA A 125 -6.73 -10.51 10.95
N VAL A 126 -6.70 -9.41 11.69
CA VAL A 126 -6.72 -8.05 11.16
C VAL A 126 -5.45 -7.34 11.60
N SER A 127 -4.68 -6.79 10.67
CA SER A 127 -3.57 -5.90 10.99
C SER A 127 -4.06 -4.46 10.99
N SER A 128 -3.61 -3.69 11.97
CA SER A 128 -3.91 -2.27 12.12
C SER A 128 -2.59 -1.50 12.14
N VAL A 129 -2.52 -0.39 11.40
CA VAL A 129 -1.36 0.52 11.37
C VAL A 129 -1.88 1.93 11.59
N ASN A 130 -1.52 2.52 12.71
CA ASN A 130 -2.01 3.84 13.10
C ASN A 130 -1.16 4.99 12.52
N ALA A 131 -1.63 6.24 12.66
CA ALA A 131 -0.96 7.42 12.15
C ALA A 131 0.48 7.57 12.63
N ALA A 132 0.78 7.21 13.89
CA ALA A 132 2.12 7.31 14.45
C ALA A 132 3.07 6.30 13.82
N GLU A 133 2.60 5.08 13.54
CA GLU A 133 3.38 4.06 12.81
C GLU A 133 3.53 4.43 11.33
N LEU A 134 2.52 5.07 10.70
CA LEU A 134 2.56 5.43 9.28
C LEU A 134 3.56 6.54 8.98
N THR A 135 3.45 7.68 9.69
CA THR A 135 4.18 8.92 9.36
C THR A 135 4.91 9.54 10.54
N GLY A 136 4.82 8.95 11.73
CA GLY A 136 5.42 9.48 12.95
C GLY A 136 6.93 9.30 13.05
N VAL A 137 7.48 8.28 12.36
CA VAL A 137 8.91 7.93 12.35
C VAL A 137 9.63 8.56 11.16
N THR A 138 9.08 8.36 9.96
CA THR A 138 9.63 8.89 8.71
C THR A 138 8.52 9.45 7.83
N LYS A 139 8.89 10.07 6.72
CA LYS A 139 7.94 10.62 5.75
C LYS A 139 7.93 9.75 4.49
N PRO A 140 7.02 8.78 4.41
CA PRO A 140 6.85 7.98 3.20
C PRO A 140 6.27 8.85 2.07
N GLN A 141 6.70 8.60 0.86
CA GLN A 141 6.25 9.31 -0.33
C GLN A 141 4.77 9.06 -0.63
N THR A 142 4.36 7.80 -0.50
CA THR A 142 3.02 7.32 -0.82
C THR A 142 2.44 6.51 0.34
N THR A 143 1.13 6.35 0.37
CA THR A 143 0.44 5.60 1.43
C THR A 143 0.82 4.11 1.45
N ASP A 144 1.05 3.51 0.30
CA ASP A 144 1.50 2.12 0.19
C ASP A 144 2.97 1.96 0.64
N ALA A 145 3.83 2.94 0.36
CA ALA A 145 5.20 2.96 0.90
C ALA A 145 5.24 3.01 2.43
N ALA A 146 4.24 3.65 3.05
CA ALA A 146 4.12 3.72 4.51
C ALA A 146 3.87 2.35 5.17
N LEU A 147 3.44 1.33 4.41
CA LEU A 147 3.09 0.01 4.92
C LEU A 147 4.25 -1.00 4.89
N TYR A 148 5.38 -0.67 4.25
CA TYR A 148 6.54 -1.57 4.18
C TYR A 148 6.97 -2.05 5.56
N GLY A 149 7.07 -3.38 5.73
CA GLY A 149 7.55 -4.00 6.96
C GLY A 149 6.65 -3.79 8.19
N LYS A 150 5.43 -3.23 8.03
CA LYS A 150 4.50 -2.94 9.14
C LYS A 150 3.32 -3.91 9.20
N VAL A 151 3.14 -4.76 8.19
CA VAL A 151 2.00 -5.67 8.05
C VAL A 151 2.46 -7.10 7.80
N THR A 152 2.13 -8.02 8.70
CA THR A 152 2.37 -9.45 8.50
C THR A 152 1.53 -9.98 7.33
N GLY A 153 2.13 -10.87 6.52
CA GLY A 153 1.44 -11.48 5.37
C GLY A 153 1.30 -10.56 4.16
N ALA A 154 1.79 -9.32 4.22
CA ALA A 154 1.84 -8.41 3.07
C ALA A 154 3.19 -8.49 2.35
N ASN A 155 3.14 -8.64 1.04
CA ASN A 155 4.28 -8.49 0.15
C ASN A 155 4.06 -7.22 -0.68
N ILE A 156 4.83 -6.19 -0.41
CA ILE A 156 4.73 -4.89 -1.06
C ILE A 156 5.95 -4.74 -1.96
N ARG A 157 5.75 -4.35 -3.21
CA ARG A 157 6.81 -4.14 -4.19
C ARG A 157 6.62 -2.81 -4.89
N SER A 158 7.72 -2.15 -5.20
CA SER A 158 7.70 -0.94 -6.01
C SER A 158 7.67 -1.29 -7.51
N ASN A 159 6.82 -0.63 -8.27
CA ASN A 159 6.85 -0.73 -9.73
C ASN A 159 8.07 0.00 -10.30
N SER A 160 8.61 0.98 -9.56
CA SER A 160 9.71 1.84 -10.00
C SER A 160 10.27 2.61 -8.81
N GLY A 161 11.53 3.04 -8.88
CA GLY A 161 12.13 4.00 -7.95
C GLY A 161 11.75 5.46 -8.21
N ALA A 162 11.00 5.74 -9.28
CA ALA A 162 10.60 7.08 -9.69
C ALA A 162 9.72 7.77 -8.64
N PRO A 163 9.75 9.12 -8.55
CA PRO A 163 8.84 9.90 -7.74
C PRO A 163 7.37 9.60 -8.09
N GLY A 164 6.51 9.43 -7.07
CA GLY A 164 5.11 9.04 -7.27
C GLY A 164 4.92 7.66 -7.90
N GLY A 165 5.97 6.83 -7.97
CA GLY A 165 5.91 5.47 -8.49
C GLY A 165 4.88 4.62 -7.75
N GLY A 166 4.14 3.79 -8.48
CA GLY A 166 3.12 2.92 -7.93
C GLY A 166 3.74 1.72 -7.23
N MET A 167 2.95 1.11 -6.36
CA MET A 167 3.32 -0.11 -5.67
C MET A 167 2.29 -1.19 -5.86
N SER A 168 2.75 -2.41 -5.79
CA SER A 168 1.90 -3.59 -5.78
C SER A 168 1.83 -4.17 -4.37
N ILE A 169 0.62 -4.42 -3.90
CA ILE A 169 0.36 -5.02 -2.59
C ILE A 169 -0.28 -6.39 -2.81
N GLN A 170 0.34 -7.43 -2.26
CA GLN A 170 -0.20 -8.77 -2.25
C GLN A 170 -0.39 -9.23 -0.79
N LEU A 171 -1.60 -9.55 -0.41
CA LEU A 171 -1.93 -10.08 0.91
C LEU A 171 -2.04 -11.60 0.84
N ARG A 172 -1.22 -12.30 1.63
CA ARG A 172 -1.16 -13.77 1.62
C ARG A 172 -0.91 -14.35 0.22
N GLY A 173 -0.07 -13.66 -0.59
CA GLY A 173 0.33 -14.06 -1.94
C GLY A 173 -0.72 -13.81 -3.03
N LEU A 174 -0.52 -14.39 -4.21
CA LEU A 174 -1.41 -14.24 -5.37
C LEU A 174 -2.74 -14.94 -5.14
N SER A 175 -3.83 -14.26 -5.49
CA SER A 175 -5.19 -14.76 -5.37
C SER A 175 -5.81 -15.15 -6.71
N SER A 176 -5.23 -14.70 -7.82
CA SER A 176 -5.63 -15.03 -9.18
C SER A 176 -4.39 -15.17 -10.06
N LEU A 177 -4.44 -16.02 -11.07
CA LEU A 177 -3.36 -16.19 -12.03
C LEU A 177 -3.36 -15.13 -13.13
N VAL A 178 -4.53 -14.68 -13.55
CA VAL A 178 -4.74 -13.71 -14.63
C VAL A 178 -5.48 -12.47 -14.16
N GLY A 179 -6.39 -12.60 -13.16
CA GLY A 179 -7.22 -11.54 -12.64
C GLY A 179 -6.47 -10.59 -11.68
N ALA A 180 -7.19 -9.59 -11.19
CA ALA A 180 -6.66 -8.62 -10.24
C ALA A 180 -6.26 -9.30 -8.92
N SER A 181 -5.01 -9.12 -8.50
CA SER A 181 -4.45 -9.62 -7.23
C SER A 181 -4.18 -8.49 -6.22
N GLN A 182 -4.65 -7.27 -6.50
CA GLN A 182 -4.59 -6.14 -5.57
C GLN A 182 -5.75 -6.19 -4.58
N PRO A 183 -5.52 -5.86 -3.30
CA PRO A 183 -6.61 -5.74 -2.34
C PRO A 183 -7.56 -4.62 -2.71
N LEU A 184 -8.83 -4.80 -2.29
CA LEU A 184 -9.84 -3.76 -2.39
C LEU A 184 -9.48 -2.62 -1.43
N ILE A 185 -9.51 -1.37 -1.90
CA ILE A 185 -9.23 -0.20 -1.06
C ILE A 185 -10.53 0.52 -0.74
N ILE A 186 -10.73 0.81 0.55
CA ILE A 186 -11.88 1.58 1.05
C ILE A 186 -11.36 2.76 1.86
N LEU A 187 -11.67 3.98 1.42
CA LEU A 187 -11.30 5.22 2.11
C LEU A 187 -12.55 5.90 2.67
N ASP A 188 -12.67 6.00 3.99
CA ASP A 188 -13.84 6.59 4.67
C ASP A 188 -15.19 6.06 4.14
N GLY A 189 -15.25 4.76 3.80
CA GLY A 189 -16.44 4.10 3.24
C GLY A 189 -16.58 4.19 1.71
N VAL A 190 -15.69 4.85 1.00
CA VAL A 190 -15.65 4.93 -0.47
C VAL A 190 -14.83 3.78 -1.05
N TYR A 191 -15.38 3.06 -2.02
CA TYR A 191 -14.66 2.08 -2.82
C TYR A 191 -13.81 2.81 -3.86
N VAL A 192 -12.51 2.99 -3.56
CA VAL A 192 -11.63 3.82 -4.38
C VAL A 192 -10.93 3.02 -5.48
N ASN A 193 -10.75 3.67 -6.63
CA ASN A 193 -9.95 3.12 -7.72
C ASN A 193 -8.46 3.12 -7.32
N ASN A 194 -7.82 1.95 -7.37
CA ASN A 194 -6.37 1.79 -7.16
C ASN A 194 -5.69 1.12 -8.37
N SER A 195 -6.27 1.19 -9.54
CA SER A 195 -5.64 0.66 -10.75
C SER A 195 -4.35 1.41 -11.09
N THR A 196 -3.37 0.67 -11.62
CA THR A 196 -2.21 1.29 -12.27
C THR A 196 -2.65 1.87 -13.58
N GLN A 197 -2.43 3.17 -13.78
CA GLN A 197 -2.88 3.87 -14.97
C GLN A 197 -1.85 3.74 -16.09
N SER A 198 -2.31 3.36 -17.28
CA SER A 198 -1.45 3.36 -18.46
C SER A 198 -1.04 4.80 -18.82
N THR A 199 0.25 4.98 -19.15
CA THR A 199 0.76 6.26 -19.66
C THR A 199 0.63 6.37 -21.18
N GLY A 200 0.42 5.24 -21.86
CA GLY A 200 0.52 5.14 -23.30
C GLY A 200 1.96 4.94 -23.82
N ARG A 201 2.96 4.95 -22.92
CA ARG A 201 4.37 4.79 -23.27
C ARG A 201 4.66 3.41 -23.89
N ALA A 202 4.07 2.36 -23.38
CA ALA A 202 4.21 1.01 -23.93
C ALA A 202 3.88 0.96 -25.42
N THR A 203 2.90 1.74 -25.85
CA THR A 203 2.53 1.90 -27.28
C THR A 203 3.61 2.58 -28.08
N VAL A 204 4.13 3.69 -27.58
CA VAL A 204 5.21 4.45 -28.24
C VAL A 204 6.46 3.59 -28.33
N ASN A 205 6.79 2.83 -27.31
CA ASN A 205 7.95 1.93 -27.26
C ASN A 205 7.78 0.62 -28.03
N GLY A 206 6.61 0.36 -28.61
CA GLY A 206 6.33 -0.90 -29.32
C GLY A 206 6.13 -2.11 -28.39
N ALA A 207 5.92 -1.90 -27.09
CA ALA A 207 5.66 -2.97 -26.12
C ALA A 207 4.18 -3.42 -26.10
N GLY A 208 3.34 -2.88 -26.97
CA GLY A 208 1.91 -3.17 -27.02
C GLY A 208 1.15 -2.61 -25.81
N ASN A 209 0.24 -3.40 -25.26
CA ASN A 209 -0.60 -3.01 -24.12
C ASN A 209 0.01 -3.41 -22.76
N SER A 210 1.30 -3.78 -22.71
CA SER A 210 1.92 -4.21 -21.45
C SER A 210 2.23 -3.01 -20.54
N THR A 211 2.14 -3.25 -19.22
CA THR A 211 2.42 -2.25 -18.17
C THR A 211 3.91 -2.20 -17.82
N GLN A 212 4.79 -2.28 -18.81
CA GLN A 212 6.25 -2.32 -18.61
C GLN A 212 6.86 -0.91 -18.49
N ASP A 213 6.14 -0.01 -17.88
CA ASP A 213 6.56 1.36 -17.64
C ASP A 213 6.45 1.75 -16.14
N ASP A 214 6.96 2.91 -15.78
CA ASP A 214 6.93 3.45 -14.42
C ASP A 214 5.52 3.92 -14.00
N GLY A 215 4.50 3.09 -14.21
CA GLY A 215 3.11 3.42 -13.91
C GLY A 215 2.89 3.72 -12.42
N SER A 216 2.16 4.80 -12.10
CA SER A 216 1.70 5.08 -10.74
C SER A 216 0.35 4.43 -10.47
N ASN A 217 0.17 3.88 -9.27
CA ASN A 217 -1.16 3.51 -8.80
C ASN A 217 -1.84 4.68 -8.07
N ARG A 218 -3.11 4.53 -7.78
CA ARG A 218 -3.92 5.63 -7.23
C ARG A 218 -3.84 5.79 -5.72
N LEU A 219 -3.12 4.91 -4.98
CA LEU A 219 -2.75 5.14 -3.58
C LEU A 219 -1.72 6.27 -3.42
N ALA A 220 -0.91 6.54 -4.45
CA ALA A 220 0.01 7.68 -4.47
C ALA A 220 -0.71 9.03 -4.35
N ASP A 221 -1.98 9.12 -4.75
CA ASP A 221 -2.78 10.34 -4.63
C ASP A 221 -3.17 10.62 -3.18
N ILE A 222 -3.35 9.58 -2.34
CA ILE A 222 -3.79 9.72 -0.94
C ILE A 222 -2.62 10.19 -0.08
N ASN A 223 -2.82 11.28 0.64
CA ASN A 223 -1.80 11.82 1.53
C ASN A 223 -1.70 10.98 2.83
N PRO A 224 -0.57 10.30 3.10
CA PRO A 224 -0.43 9.47 4.30
C PRO A 224 -0.54 10.27 5.60
N ASP A 225 -0.23 11.57 5.60
CA ASP A 225 -0.34 12.43 6.79
C ASP A 225 -1.80 12.75 7.18
N GLU A 226 -2.77 12.53 6.29
CA GLU A 226 -4.21 12.71 6.57
C GLU A 226 -4.85 11.45 7.17
N ILE A 227 -4.13 10.33 7.21
CA ILE A 227 -4.64 9.04 7.68
C ILE A 227 -4.56 8.96 9.21
N GLU A 228 -5.63 8.49 9.84
CA GLU A 228 -5.68 8.15 11.27
C GLU A 228 -5.30 6.69 11.48
N ASN A 229 -5.86 5.78 10.67
CA ASN A 229 -5.64 4.35 10.80
C ASN A 229 -5.85 3.63 9.48
N ILE A 230 -5.08 2.54 9.26
CA ILE A 230 -5.27 1.60 8.17
C ILE A 230 -5.52 0.23 8.78
N GLU A 231 -6.64 -0.39 8.42
CA GLU A 231 -7.01 -1.74 8.81
C GLU A 231 -6.93 -2.67 7.60
N ILE A 232 -6.28 -3.82 7.78
CA ILE A 232 -6.00 -4.75 6.68
C ILE A 232 -6.63 -6.10 6.99
N LEU A 233 -7.70 -6.40 6.24
CA LEU A 233 -8.41 -7.66 6.24
C LEU A 233 -7.72 -8.58 5.21
N LYS A 234 -6.85 -9.46 5.68
CA LYS A 234 -5.86 -10.14 4.83
C LYS A 234 -6.43 -11.24 3.95
N GLY A 235 -7.48 -11.91 4.39
CA GLY A 235 -8.03 -13.06 3.68
C GLY A 235 -9.55 -13.16 3.73
N PRO A 236 -10.14 -14.13 3.02
CA PRO A 236 -11.58 -14.36 2.95
C PRO A 236 -12.28 -14.46 4.31
N SER A 237 -11.65 -15.04 5.31
CA SER A 237 -12.20 -15.16 6.67
C SER A 237 -12.58 -13.81 7.27
N ALA A 238 -11.78 -12.77 7.03
CA ALA A 238 -12.03 -11.40 7.48
C ALA A 238 -12.84 -10.58 6.47
N ALA A 239 -12.59 -10.77 5.17
CA ALA A 239 -13.07 -9.92 4.07
C ALA A 239 -14.44 -10.34 3.50
N ALA A 240 -15.03 -11.48 3.91
CA ALA A 240 -16.24 -12.04 3.32
C ALA A 240 -17.44 -11.07 3.26
N ILE A 241 -17.56 -10.14 4.22
CA ILE A 241 -18.64 -9.16 4.22
C ILE A 241 -18.56 -8.15 3.06
N TYR A 242 -17.38 -8.04 2.42
CA TYR A 242 -17.16 -7.19 1.24
C TYR A 242 -17.42 -7.93 -0.08
N GLY A 243 -17.62 -9.27 -0.04
CA GLY A 243 -18.12 -10.12 -1.14
C GLY A 243 -17.21 -10.18 -2.36
N THR A 244 -17.80 -9.99 -3.52
CA THR A 244 -17.10 -9.91 -4.80
C THR A 244 -16.11 -8.74 -4.77
N ARG A 245 -14.87 -8.92 -5.26
CA ARG A 245 -13.69 -8.04 -5.22
C ARG A 245 -12.81 -8.17 -3.98
N ALA A 246 -13.17 -8.99 -2.98
CA ALA A 246 -12.41 -9.12 -1.74
C ALA A 246 -11.50 -10.38 -1.69
N ASN A 247 -11.32 -11.11 -2.80
CA ASN A 247 -10.50 -12.33 -2.85
C ASN A 247 -9.01 -12.08 -2.55
N ALA A 248 -8.51 -10.87 -2.84
CA ALA A 248 -7.14 -10.44 -2.53
C ALA A 248 -7.01 -9.70 -1.18
N GLY A 249 -8.09 -9.67 -0.36
CA GLY A 249 -8.18 -8.93 0.89
C GLY A 249 -8.74 -7.53 0.73
N VAL A 250 -8.86 -6.80 1.85
CA VAL A 250 -9.39 -5.43 1.89
C VAL A 250 -8.49 -4.55 2.75
N ILE A 251 -8.19 -3.35 2.29
CA ILE A 251 -7.49 -2.30 3.04
C ILE A 251 -8.50 -1.18 3.31
N ILE A 252 -8.79 -0.94 4.57
CA ILE A 252 -9.71 0.10 5.03
C ILE A 252 -8.87 1.24 5.57
N ILE A 253 -9.01 2.41 4.98
CA ILE A 253 -8.29 3.62 5.35
C ILE A 253 -9.30 4.57 6.00
N THR A 254 -9.02 4.96 7.24
CA THR A 254 -9.80 5.96 7.97
C THR A 254 -8.96 7.21 8.11
N THR A 255 -9.51 8.36 7.73
CA THR A 255 -8.83 9.64 7.82
C THR A 255 -9.07 10.35 9.14
N LYS A 256 -8.19 11.29 9.48
CA LYS A 256 -8.25 12.10 10.72
C LYS A 256 -9.57 12.86 10.80
N LYS A 257 -10.14 12.90 12.01
CA LYS A 257 -11.41 13.58 12.31
C LYS A 257 -11.22 14.68 13.34
N GLY A 258 -12.17 15.60 13.40
CA GLY A 258 -12.24 16.60 14.47
C GLY A 258 -12.50 15.96 15.83
N LYS A 259 -11.92 16.54 16.86
CA LYS A 259 -12.17 16.18 18.26
C LYS A 259 -12.85 17.33 18.95
N GLU A 260 -13.63 17.04 19.98
CA GLU A 260 -14.21 18.07 20.84
C GLU A 260 -13.10 18.83 21.59
N GLY A 261 -13.21 20.13 21.65
CA GLY A 261 -12.24 21.00 22.30
C GLY A 261 -11.92 22.26 21.50
N ARG A 262 -10.91 22.97 21.95
CA ARG A 262 -10.43 24.20 21.29
C ARG A 262 -9.90 23.86 19.89
N THR A 263 -10.05 24.82 19.00
CA THR A 263 -9.45 24.70 17.66
C THR A 263 -7.93 24.63 17.78
N LYS A 264 -7.34 23.61 17.19
CA LYS A 264 -5.90 23.38 17.06
C LYS A 264 -5.48 23.64 15.63
N VAL A 265 -4.40 24.37 15.45
CA VAL A 265 -3.77 24.59 14.16
C VAL A 265 -2.39 23.96 14.19
N SER A 266 -2.10 23.07 13.27
CA SER A 266 -0.79 22.41 13.16
C SER A 266 -0.17 22.74 11.81
N ILE A 267 1.07 23.20 11.81
CA ILE A 267 1.88 23.45 10.62
C ILE A 267 3.09 22.53 10.69
N SER A 268 3.36 21.83 9.62
CA SER A 268 4.54 20.95 9.52
C SER A 268 5.23 21.15 8.18
N GLU A 269 6.55 21.11 8.23
CA GLU A 269 7.42 21.21 7.06
C GLU A 269 8.47 20.12 7.11
N ASP A 270 8.64 19.39 6.00
CA ASP A 270 9.70 18.40 5.85
C ASP A 270 10.56 18.77 4.65
N PHE A 271 11.84 19.00 4.90
CA PHE A 271 12.86 19.22 3.88
C PHE A 271 13.59 17.93 3.60
N GLY A 272 13.52 17.43 2.37
CA GLY A 272 14.07 16.16 1.96
C GLY A 272 15.28 16.29 1.04
N LEU A 273 16.20 15.33 1.16
CA LEU A 273 17.31 15.10 0.23
C LEU A 273 17.24 13.65 -0.27
N THR A 274 17.16 13.47 -1.57
CA THR A 274 17.07 12.16 -2.23
C THR A 274 18.39 11.86 -2.95
N THR A 275 18.91 10.63 -2.76
CA THR A 275 20.11 10.10 -3.45
C THR A 275 19.83 8.65 -3.89
N PRO A 276 20.58 8.09 -4.86
CA PRO A 276 20.41 6.69 -5.25
C PRO A 276 20.69 5.73 -4.08
N LEU A 277 19.90 4.67 -3.95
CA LEU A 277 20.11 3.63 -2.94
C LEU A 277 21.36 2.79 -3.26
N LYS A 278 21.50 2.42 -4.52
CA LYS A 278 22.61 1.62 -5.04
C LYS A 278 22.84 2.00 -6.50
N LEU A 279 24.11 2.18 -6.86
CA LEU A 279 24.57 2.20 -8.24
C LEU A 279 25.23 0.85 -8.54
N LEU A 280 25.14 0.38 -9.79
CA LEU A 280 25.69 -0.91 -10.20
C LEU A 280 27.22 -0.84 -10.30
N GLY A 281 27.71 0.32 -10.73
CA GLY A 281 29.09 0.55 -11.13
C GLY A 281 29.38 -0.12 -12.46
N TYR A 282 29.78 0.64 -13.46
CA TYR A 282 30.09 0.12 -14.78
C TYR A 282 31.57 -0.24 -14.85
N ASP A 283 31.90 -1.25 -15.68
CA ASP A 283 33.27 -1.63 -15.93
C ASP A 283 33.94 -0.60 -16.86
N ASP A 284 35.15 -0.20 -16.51
CA ASP A 284 35.95 0.71 -17.34
C ASP A 284 36.42 0.05 -18.63
N TRP A 285 36.38 0.81 -19.71
CA TRP A 285 36.94 0.37 -20.97
C TRP A 285 38.43 0.59 -21.03
N SER A 286 39.12 -0.35 -21.67
CA SER A 286 40.58 -0.30 -21.97
C SER A 286 40.82 -0.75 -23.40
N GLU A 287 42.04 -0.46 -23.94
CA GLU A 287 42.41 -0.97 -25.27
C GLU A 287 42.37 -2.51 -25.31
N GLU A 288 42.73 -3.17 -24.22
CA GLU A 288 42.70 -4.61 -24.10
C GLU A 288 41.27 -5.15 -24.19
N LYS A 289 40.36 -4.53 -23.41
CA LYS A 289 38.93 -4.86 -23.45
C LYS A 289 38.31 -4.64 -24.84
N ILE A 290 38.65 -3.53 -25.51
CA ILE A 290 38.21 -3.22 -26.88
C ILE A 290 38.71 -4.29 -27.84
N ASN A 291 40.00 -4.67 -27.77
CA ASN A 291 40.54 -5.72 -28.60
C ASN A 291 39.85 -7.07 -28.38
N TYR A 292 39.43 -7.37 -27.17
CA TYR A 292 38.69 -8.59 -26.84
C TYR A 292 37.26 -8.52 -27.29
N PHE A 293 36.50 -7.48 -26.89
CA PHE A 293 35.06 -7.31 -27.12
C PHE A 293 34.72 -7.18 -28.61
N TYR A 294 35.49 -6.37 -29.35
CA TYR A 294 35.34 -6.22 -30.80
C TYR A 294 36.30 -7.14 -31.57
N GLY A 295 36.81 -8.19 -30.92
CA GLY A 295 37.70 -9.16 -31.56
C GLY A 295 37.02 -9.89 -32.72
N GLY A 296 37.85 -10.44 -33.62
CA GLY A 296 37.37 -11.20 -34.76
C GLY A 296 38.34 -11.09 -35.94
N THR A 297 38.20 -12.00 -36.93
CA THR A 297 39.12 -12.15 -38.05
C THR A 297 38.61 -11.56 -39.36
N THR A 298 37.34 -11.18 -39.44
CA THR A 298 36.79 -10.57 -40.65
C THR A 298 37.22 -9.11 -40.80
N GLN A 299 37.29 -8.63 -42.04
CA GLN A 299 37.64 -7.23 -42.31
C GLN A 299 36.70 -6.25 -41.64
N SER A 300 35.41 -6.54 -41.56
CA SER A 300 34.40 -5.73 -40.89
C SER A 300 34.66 -5.61 -39.38
N GLN A 301 34.93 -6.74 -38.72
CA GLN A 301 35.30 -6.79 -37.31
C GLN A 301 36.60 -6.03 -37.02
N THR A 302 37.62 -6.20 -37.87
CA THR A 302 38.89 -5.46 -37.77
C THR A 302 38.67 -3.95 -37.92
N ASN A 303 37.86 -3.54 -38.90
CA ASN A 303 37.53 -2.12 -39.08
C ASN A 303 36.81 -1.53 -37.89
N ARG A 304 35.79 -2.26 -37.35
CA ARG A 304 35.06 -1.86 -36.16
C ARG A 304 36.01 -1.71 -34.95
N ARG A 305 36.83 -2.71 -34.69
CA ARG A 305 37.78 -2.66 -33.57
C ARG A 305 38.75 -1.46 -33.69
N ASN A 306 39.32 -1.22 -34.89
CA ASN A 306 40.21 -0.09 -35.12
C ASN A 306 39.52 1.24 -34.86
N LEU A 307 38.29 1.41 -35.34
CA LEU A 307 37.46 2.59 -35.06
C LEU A 307 37.23 2.79 -33.55
N GLU A 308 36.96 1.71 -32.83
CA GLU A 308 36.70 1.81 -31.36
C GLU A 308 38.01 2.12 -30.59
N LEU A 309 39.14 1.60 -31.01
CA LEU A 309 40.46 1.98 -30.47
C LEU A 309 40.81 3.46 -30.74
N GLU A 310 40.50 3.97 -31.92
CA GLU A 310 40.65 5.37 -32.27
C GLU A 310 39.79 6.25 -31.34
N ARG A 311 38.51 5.98 -31.21
CA ARG A 311 37.58 6.67 -30.32
C ARG A 311 38.06 6.66 -28.86
N PHE A 312 38.52 5.52 -28.38
CA PHE A 312 39.06 5.38 -27.03
C PHE A 312 40.30 6.25 -26.81
N ARG A 313 41.26 6.24 -27.76
CA ARG A 313 42.49 7.06 -27.71
C ARG A 313 42.16 8.55 -27.74
N GLU A 314 41.19 8.93 -28.55
CA GLU A 314 40.72 10.31 -28.63
C GLU A 314 40.08 10.73 -27.29
N ALA A 315 39.22 9.91 -26.73
CA ALA A 315 38.63 10.16 -25.41
C ALA A 315 39.67 10.27 -24.31
N LYS A 316 40.70 9.43 -24.36
CA LYS A 316 41.85 9.48 -23.43
C LYS A 316 42.67 10.75 -23.58
N ALA A 317 42.94 11.16 -24.80
CA ALA A 317 43.68 12.38 -25.09
C ALA A 317 42.90 13.64 -24.63
N ASN A 318 41.60 13.65 -24.80
CA ASN A 318 40.73 14.77 -24.45
C ASN A 318 40.15 14.68 -23.01
N ASN A 319 40.49 13.65 -22.25
CA ASN A 319 39.88 13.36 -20.93
C ASN A 319 38.36 13.44 -20.94
N SER A 320 37.71 12.86 -21.96
CA SER A 320 36.27 12.97 -22.22
C SER A 320 35.47 11.72 -21.86
N PHE A 321 35.98 10.89 -20.98
CA PHE A 321 35.24 9.73 -20.45
C PHE A 321 34.00 10.18 -19.70
N VAL A 322 32.88 9.45 -19.88
CA VAL A 322 31.59 9.73 -19.22
C VAL A 322 31.12 8.49 -18.48
N ASN A 323 31.01 8.56 -17.17
CA ASN A 323 30.26 7.57 -16.43
C ASN A 323 28.77 7.90 -16.56
N TYR A 324 28.05 7.17 -17.43
CA TYR A 324 26.65 7.43 -17.72
C TYR A 324 25.73 7.09 -16.54
N GLU A 325 26.07 6.10 -15.70
CA GLU A 325 25.30 5.79 -14.52
C GLU A 325 25.30 6.97 -13.54
N ASP A 326 26.51 7.51 -13.25
CA ASP A 326 26.64 8.69 -12.39
C ASP A 326 25.96 9.91 -13.02
N TYR A 327 26.13 10.10 -14.34
CA TYR A 327 25.53 11.23 -15.06
C TYR A 327 24.00 11.28 -14.93
N PHE A 328 23.31 10.14 -14.93
CA PHE A 328 21.85 10.09 -14.85
C PHE A 328 21.33 9.95 -13.44
N TYR A 329 22.03 9.22 -12.56
CA TYR A 329 21.46 8.77 -11.29
C TYR A 329 22.17 9.30 -10.04
N ASP A 330 23.49 9.63 -10.10
CA ASP A 330 24.23 10.13 -8.93
C ASP A 330 23.99 11.62 -8.70
N HIS A 331 22.73 11.96 -8.39
CA HIS A 331 22.33 13.32 -8.08
C HIS A 331 21.67 13.41 -6.72
N GLN A 332 21.99 14.52 -6.04
CA GLN A 332 21.27 14.92 -4.84
C GLN A 332 20.09 15.79 -5.25
N ARG A 333 18.88 15.37 -4.91
CA ARG A 333 17.64 16.07 -5.27
C ARG A 333 16.89 16.53 -4.02
N PHE A 334 16.48 17.76 -4.04
CA PHE A 334 15.73 18.38 -2.96
C PHE A 334 14.22 18.08 -3.08
N SER A 335 13.56 17.90 -1.93
CA SER A 335 12.10 17.77 -1.84
C SER A 335 11.57 18.54 -0.64
N SER A 336 10.30 18.91 -0.69
CA SER A 336 9.59 19.56 0.41
C SER A 336 8.18 19.02 0.58
N ASN A 337 7.67 19.01 1.82
CA ASN A 337 6.30 18.60 2.10
C ASN A 337 5.72 19.51 3.21
N THR A 338 4.92 20.47 2.77
CA THR A 338 4.25 21.47 3.64
C THR A 338 2.84 21.01 3.97
N ARG A 339 2.46 21.07 5.23
CA ARG A 339 1.12 20.67 5.70
C ARG A 339 0.55 21.66 6.69
N LEU A 340 -0.72 21.96 6.52
CA LEU A 340 -1.53 22.74 7.43
C LEU A 340 -2.75 21.92 7.84
N ASN A 341 -2.98 21.75 9.13
CA ASN A 341 -4.15 21.06 9.64
C ASN A 341 -4.86 21.97 10.65
N VAL A 342 -6.18 22.03 10.57
CA VAL A 342 -7.04 22.75 11.51
C VAL A 342 -8.10 21.79 12.01
N SER A 343 -8.19 21.57 13.31
CA SER A 343 -9.15 20.65 13.89
C SER A 343 -9.74 21.20 15.17
N GLY A 344 -10.99 20.84 15.46
CA GLY A 344 -11.65 21.26 16.67
C GLY A 344 -13.12 20.88 16.66
N GLY A 345 -13.87 21.41 17.60
CA GLY A 345 -15.32 21.23 17.59
C GLY A 345 -15.97 21.34 18.95
N THR A 346 -17.29 21.21 18.92
CA THR A 346 -18.16 21.13 20.09
C THR A 346 -18.74 19.71 20.18
N GLU A 347 -19.54 19.43 21.18
CA GLU A 347 -20.31 18.19 21.27
C GLU A 347 -21.16 17.90 20.00
N LYS A 348 -21.68 18.97 19.36
CA LYS A 348 -22.58 18.85 18.20
C LYS A 348 -21.86 18.83 16.87
N THR A 349 -20.79 19.62 16.72
CA THR A 349 -20.09 19.78 15.46
C THR A 349 -18.60 19.58 15.67
N LYS A 350 -18.00 18.65 14.97
CA LYS A 350 -16.56 18.43 14.97
C LYS A 350 -16.05 18.55 13.55
N PHE A 351 -14.87 19.14 13.38
CA PHE A 351 -14.30 19.36 12.06
C PHE A 351 -12.80 19.11 12.03
N PHE A 352 -12.33 18.62 10.90
CA PHE A 352 -10.92 18.52 10.53
C PHE A 352 -10.76 19.05 9.10
N VAL A 353 -9.90 20.04 8.91
CA VAL A 353 -9.57 20.60 7.60
C VAL A 353 -8.07 20.51 7.45
N ALA A 354 -7.62 19.97 6.30
CA ALA A 354 -6.21 19.83 5.99
C ALA A 354 -5.89 20.37 4.61
N GLY A 355 -4.70 20.96 4.46
CA GLY A 355 -4.11 21.32 3.17
C GLY A 355 -2.67 20.84 3.13
N GLY A 356 -2.23 20.33 1.98
CA GLY A 356 -0.89 19.81 1.81
C GLY A 356 -0.31 20.10 0.43
N ILE A 357 0.98 20.38 0.40
CA ILE A 357 1.79 20.53 -0.82
C ILE A 357 3.00 19.62 -0.66
N ASN A 358 3.14 18.65 -1.55
CA ASN A 358 4.32 17.80 -1.64
C ASN A 358 5.00 18.07 -3.00
N ASP A 359 6.29 18.37 -2.97
CA ASP A 359 7.11 18.58 -4.15
C ASP A 359 8.37 17.73 -4.04
N GLU A 360 8.54 16.77 -4.93
CA GLU A 360 9.62 15.81 -4.94
C GLU A 360 10.29 15.75 -6.31
N ASN A 361 11.58 16.04 -6.35
CA ASN A 361 12.40 15.91 -7.54
C ASN A 361 13.01 14.51 -7.63
N GLY A 362 12.98 13.89 -8.80
CA GLY A 362 13.56 12.58 -9.06
C GLY A 362 15.07 12.63 -9.31
N LEU A 363 15.71 11.46 -9.25
CA LEU A 363 17.15 11.31 -9.54
C LEU A 363 17.48 11.74 -10.98
N ILE A 364 16.66 11.32 -11.94
CA ILE A 364 16.83 11.71 -13.35
C ILE A 364 16.35 13.15 -13.53
N LYS A 365 17.08 13.93 -14.30
CA LYS A 365 16.69 15.30 -14.69
C LYS A 365 15.28 15.30 -15.32
N ASN A 366 14.51 16.34 -15.08
CA ASN A 366 13.14 16.52 -15.57
C ASN A 366 12.14 15.43 -15.09
N THR A 367 12.44 14.75 -13.98
CA THR A 367 11.49 13.85 -13.33
C THR A 367 11.10 14.39 -11.96
N GLY A 368 9.84 14.17 -11.57
CA GLY A 368 9.34 14.66 -10.28
C GLY A 368 7.91 14.28 -10.02
N PHE A 369 7.46 14.55 -8.80
CA PHE A 369 6.08 14.34 -8.35
C PHE A 369 5.63 15.49 -7.47
N GLN A 370 4.55 16.16 -7.90
CA GLN A 370 3.91 17.23 -7.15
C GLN A 370 2.49 16.83 -6.78
N ARG A 371 2.10 17.02 -5.53
CA ARG A 371 0.75 16.74 -5.06
C ARG A 371 0.22 17.88 -4.20
N TYR A 372 -0.96 18.37 -4.56
CA TYR A 372 -1.73 19.34 -3.82
C TYR A 372 -2.98 18.64 -3.27
N THR A 373 -3.22 18.76 -1.98
CA THR A 373 -4.38 18.15 -1.32
C THR A 373 -5.14 19.17 -0.50
N VAL A 374 -6.47 19.09 -0.55
CA VAL A 374 -7.37 19.79 0.37
C VAL A 374 -8.39 18.78 0.86
N ARG A 375 -8.56 18.66 2.17
CA ARG A 375 -9.53 17.78 2.81
C ARG A 375 -10.37 18.51 3.83
N ALA A 376 -11.65 18.16 3.91
CA ALA A 376 -12.56 18.60 4.96
C ALA A 376 -13.40 17.41 5.45
N ASN A 377 -13.34 17.15 6.74
CA ASN A 377 -14.14 16.12 7.43
C ASN A 377 -14.97 16.82 8.50
N ILE A 378 -16.29 16.62 8.45
CA ILE A 378 -17.25 17.25 9.35
C ILE A 378 -18.15 16.17 9.94
N ASP A 379 -18.20 16.07 11.25
CA ASP A 379 -19.15 15.24 12.00
C ASP A 379 -20.17 16.15 12.68
N GLN A 380 -21.43 15.99 12.32
CA GLN A 380 -22.56 16.81 12.81
C GLN A 380 -23.59 15.94 13.53
N LYS A 381 -23.84 16.20 14.79
CA LYS A 381 -24.97 15.68 15.54
C LYS A 381 -26.16 16.63 15.29
N ILE A 382 -27.03 16.25 14.34
CA ILE A 382 -28.19 17.07 13.95
C ILE A 382 -29.21 17.08 15.08
N THR A 383 -29.51 15.89 15.62
CA THR A 383 -30.30 15.69 16.83
C THR A 383 -29.64 14.61 17.69
N ASN A 384 -30.21 14.30 18.85
CA ASN A 384 -29.71 13.20 19.67
C ASN A 384 -29.85 11.82 18.98
N ALA A 385 -30.72 11.73 18.00
CA ALA A 385 -31.00 10.48 17.24
C ALA A 385 -30.36 10.49 15.84
N ILE A 386 -29.95 11.65 15.30
CA ILE A 386 -29.47 11.77 13.92
C ILE A 386 -28.05 12.34 13.92
N GLN A 387 -27.14 11.58 13.36
CA GLN A 387 -25.72 11.94 13.15
C GLN A 387 -25.37 11.89 11.67
N LEU A 388 -24.67 12.89 11.17
CA LEU A 388 -24.18 12.98 9.81
C LEU A 388 -22.67 13.23 9.83
N SER A 389 -21.91 12.38 9.16
CA SER A 389 -20.48 12.61 8.86
C SER A 389 -20.34 12.85 7.38
N VAL A 390 -19.63 13.88 6.99
CA VAL A 390 -19.29 14.19 5.59
C VAL A 390 -17.78 14.33 5.50
N ASN A 391 -17.18 13.56 4.59
CA ASN A 391 -15.74 13.63 4.30
C ASN A 391 -15.58 13.99 2.83
N SER A 392 -14.72 14.93 2.50
CA SER A 392 -14.44 15.32 1.13
C SER A 392 -12.98 15.69 0.96
N SER A 393 -12.38 15.24 -0.11
CA SER A 393 -11.00 15.62 -0.49
C SER A 393 -10.91 15.89 -1.98
N TYR A 394 -10.13 16.90 -2.32
CA TYR A 394 -9.70 17.19 -3.68
C TYR A 394 -8.19 17.06 -3.76
N ILE A 395 -7.72 16.36 -4.78
CA ILE A 395 -6.32 16.05 -4.99
C ILE A 395 -5.96 16.40 -6.43
N ARG A 396 -4.86 17.13 -6.57
CA ARG A 396 -4.23 17.33 -7.88
C ARG A 396 -2.79 16.85 -7.79
N SER A 397 -2.43 15.87 -8.61
CA SER A 397 -1.05 15.37 -8.69
C SER A 397 -0.51 15.47 -10.10
N ASN A 398 0.72 15.93 -10.22
CA ASN A 398 1.49 16.02 -11.45
C ASN A 398 2.72 15.11 -11.33
N THR A 399 2.91 14.21 -12.28
CA THR A 399 4.06 13.30 -12.32
C THR A 399 4.81 13.48 -13.63
N ASP A 400 6.03 13.98 -13.55
CA ASP A 400 6.97 13.99 -14.66
C ASP A 400 7.84 12.74 -14.56
N ARG A 401 7.71 11.83 -15.54
CA ARG A 401 8.32 10.52 -15.54
C ARG A 401 9.54 10.44 -16.43
N GLY A 402 10.49 9.59 -16.05
CA GLY A 402 11.62 9.24 -16.90
C GLY A 402 11.23 8.31 -18.06
N PHE A 403 12.19 8.10 -18.93
CA PHE A 403 12.13 7.07 -19.95
C PHE A 403 12.98 5.88 -19.50
N THR A 404 12.49 5.09 -18.55
CA THR A 404 13.13 3.90 -17.98
C THR A 404 12.28 2.65 -18.24
N GLY A 405 12.78 1.45 -17.93
CA GLY A 405 12.09 0.20 -18.19
C GLY A 405 12.24 -0.31 -19.62
N ASN A 406 11.43 -1.30 -19.99
CA ASN A 406 11.54 -1.99 -21.28
C ASN A 406 11.24 -1.09 -22.47
N GLN A 407 11.95 -1.33 -23.57
CA GLN A 407 11.68 -0.73 -24.87
C GLN A 407 11.96 -1.75 -26.01
N ASN A 408 11.19 -1.69 -27.10
CA ASN A 408 11.31 -2.61 -28.22
C ASN A 408 11.60 -1.91 -29.55
N ARG A 409 11.35 -0.61 -29.72
CA ARG A 409 11.43 0.07 -31.02
C ARG A 409 12.06 1.45 -31.02
N THR A 410 11.72 2.33 -30.08
CA THR A 410 11.97 3.76 -30.22
C THR A 410 13.28 4.22 -29.59
N GLY A 411 14.06 3.33 -29.00
CA GLY A 411 15.24 3.72 -28.22
C GLY A 411 14.90 4.54 -26.95
N ALA A 412 13.62 4.75 -26.65
CA ALA A 412 13.18 5.59 -25.54
C ALA A 412 13.31 4.87 -24.18
N SER A 413 14.53 4.40 -23.87
CA SER A 413 14.90 3.87 -22.56
C SER A 413 16.33 4.23 -22.22
N ILE A 414 16.48 5.02 -21.15
CA ILE A 414 17.79 5.42 -20.61
C ILE A 414 18.58 4.18 -20.19
N GLY A 415 17.95 3.25 -19.46
CA GLY A 415 18.63 2.05 -18.96
C GLY A 415 19.25 1.20 -20.07
N TYR A 416 18.57 1.01 -21.20
CA TYR A 416 19.09 0.31 -22.37
C TYR A 416 20.22 1.08 -23.05
N ALA A 417 20.02 2.39 -23.25
CA ALA A 417 21.01 3.22 -23.93
C ALA A 417 22.33 3.29 -23.18
N ILE A 418 22.30 3.47 -21.85
CA ILE A 418 23.52 3.51 -21.04
C ILE A 418 24.15 2.13 -20.88
N ALA A 419 23.36 1.05 -20.87
CA ALA A 419 23.90 -0.31 -20.86
C ALA A 419 24.69 -0.64 -22.12
N ALA A 420 24.29 -0.10 -23.29
CA ALA A 420 24.93 -0.35 -24.58
C ALA A 420 26.09 0.61 -24.88
N THR A 421 26.19 1.75 -24.21
CA THR A 421 27.13 2.84 -24.60
C THR A 421 28.41 2.76 -23.79
N PRO A 422 29.59 2.60 -24.42
CA PRO A 422 30.88 2.67 -23.77
C PRO A 422 31.17 4.04 -23.17
N ASN A 423 31.90 4.09 -22.06
CA ASN A 423 32.22 5.32 -21.34
C ASN A 423 33.16 6.25 -22.10
N TYR A 424 33.86 5.80 -23.14
CA TYR A 424 34.75 6.60 -23.97
C TYR A 424 34.04 7.36 -25.11
N TYR A 425 32.75 7.19 -25.31
CA TYR A 425 31.97 7.93 -26.33
C TYR A 425 31.13 9.00 -25.67
N ASP A 426 31.42 10.29 -25.93
CA ASP A 426 30.74 11.40 -25.27
C ASP A 426 29.44 11.77 -25.98
N LEU A 427 28.31 11.54 -25.31
CA LEU A 427 26.93 11.85 -25.78
C LEU A 427 26.40 13.18 -25.26
N ARG A 428 27.17 13.92 -24.49
CA ARG A 428 26.76 15.23 -23.93
C ARG A 428 26.51 16.25 -25.04
N GLN A 429 25.67 17.22 -24.69
CA GLN A 429 25.36 18.33 -25.59
C GLN A 429 26.66 19.07 -26.00
N ARG A 430 26.83 19.32 -27.28
CA ARG A 430 27.92 20.10 -27.83
C ARG A 430 27.72 21.59 -27.55
N PRO A 431 28.79 22.41 -27.65
CA PRO A 431 28.69 23.85 -27.46
C PRO A 431 27.75 24.58 -28.44
N ASP A 432 27.49 23.98 -29.61
CA ASP A 432 26.54 24.48 -30.61
C ASP A 432 25.07 24.15 -30.30
N GLY A 433 24.81 23.46 -29.17
CA GLY A 433 23.48 23.04 -28.73
C GLY A 433 22.99 21.73 -29.36
N THR A 434 23.77 21.10 -30.24
CA THR A 434 23.41 19.79 -30.83
C THR A 434 23.82 18.63 -29.92
N TYR A 435 23.22 17.44 -30.15
CA TYR A 435 23.58 16.20 -29.48
C TYR A 435 24.19 15.24 -30.49
N PRO A 436 25.30 14.57 -30.16
CA PRO A 436 25.84 13.53 -31.02
C PRO A 436 24.89 12.33 -31.09
N ASP A 437 24.91 11.66 -32.25
CA ASP A 437 24.22 10.39 -32.37
C ASP A 437 24.93 9.29 -31.59
N ASN A 438 24.16 8.39 -30.98
CA ASN A 438 24.68 7.22 -30.29
C ASN A 438 24.90 6.06 -31.28
N PRO A 439 26.14 5.68 -31.62
CA PRO A 439 26.40 4.60 -32.57
C PRO A 439 26.22 3.20 -31.98
N TYR A 440 25.96 3.09 -30.67
CA TYR A 440 25.80 1.84 -29.94
C TYR A 440 24.34 1.52 -29.62
N PHE A 441 23.49 2.52 -29.72
CA PHE A 441 22.06 2.38 -29.45
C PHE A 441 21.23 3.32 -30.37
N THR A 442 19.95 3.06 -30.45
CA THR A 442 19.07 3.78 -31.38
C THR A 442 18.78 5.23 -30.99
N GLU A 443 19.14 5.65 -29.76
CA GLU A 443 18.87 7.00 -29.26
C GLU A 443 20.00 7.49 -28.34
N ASN A 444 20.23 8.79 -28.36
CA ASN A 444 21.03 9.49 -27.37
C ASN A 444 20.21 9.71 -26.08
N PRO A 445 20.54 9.07 -24.94
CA PRO A 445 19.73 9.15 -23.74
C PRO A 445 19.72 10.55 -23.10
N ILE A 446 20.74 11.38 -23.35
CA ILE A 446 20.81 12.75 -22.85
C ILE A 446 19.84 13.64 -23.64
N ALA A 447 19.87 13.54 -24.97
CA ALA A 447 18.92 14.24 -25.84
C ALA A 447 17.47 13.83 -25.52
N LEU A 448 17.23 12.52 -25.32
CA LEU A 448 15.93 12.00 -24.92
C LEU A 448 15.43 12.65 -23.61
N THR A 449 16.29 12.73 -22.60
CA THR A 449 15.96 13.30 -21.28
C THR A 449 15.71 14.81 -21.34
N ASP A 450 16.48 15.53 -22.15
CA ASP A 450 16.44 16.99 -22.21
C ASP A 450 15.28 17.52 -23.08
N LYS A 451 14.90 16.80 -24.13
CA LYS A 451 13.96 17.28 -25.14
C LYS A 451 12.58 16.66 -25.03
N SER A 452 12.47 15.46 -24.48
CA SER A 452 11.22 14.72 -24.48
C SER A 452 10.36 15.00 -23.23
N THR A 453 9.07 14.71 -23.33
CA THR A 453 8.11 14.84 -22.22
C THR A 453 7.41 13.51 -21.99
N ASN A 454 7.24 13.13 -20.72
CA ASN A 454 6.41 12.02 -20.29
C ASN A 454 5.70 12.43 -18.99
N ASN A 455 4.52 13.01 -19.13
CA ASN A 455 3.81 13.65 -18.03
C ASN A 455 2.44 13.01 -17.79
N SER A 456 2.00 12.98 -16.55
CA SER A 456 0.68 12.55 -16.12
C SER A 456 0.11 13.51 -15.08
N LEU A 457 -1.02 14.12 -15.40
CA LEU A 457 -1.76 15.04 -14.53
C LEU A 457 -3.05 14.38 -14.07
N VAL A 458 -3.23 14.25 -12.76
CA VAL A 458 -4.42 13.69 -12.13
C VAL A 458 -5.17 14.76 -11.37
N ASN A 459 -6.47 14.84 -11.60
CA ASN A 459 -7.42 15.54 -10.73
C ASN A 459 -8.38 14.50 -10.15
N ARG A 460 -8.52 14.47 -8.82
CA ARG A 460 -9.34 13.48 -8.13
C ARG A 460 -10.16 14.10 -7.03
N SER A 461 -11.42 13.70 -6.93
CA SER A 461 -12.31 14.08 -5.85
C SER A 461 -12.86 12.82 -5.19
N ILE A 462 -12.63 12.67 -3.88
CA ILE A 462 -13.15 11.56 -3.09
C ILE A 462 -14.04 12.15 -2.00
N SER A 463 -15.32 11.76 -2.01
CA SER A 463 -16.30 12.28 -1.05
C SER A 463 -17.17 11.16 -0.51
N SER A 464 -17.50 11.21 0.77
CA SER A 464 -18.40 10.28 1.42
C SER A 464 -19.34 10.98 2.38
N PHE A 465 -20.48 10.37 2.61
CA PHE A 465 -21.33 10.70 3.74
C PHE A 465 -21.72 9.43 4.51
N ASN A 466 -21.86 9.57 5.81
CA ASN A 466 -22.41 8.55 6.69
C ASN A 466 -23.53 9.18 7.52
N LEU A 467 -24.76 8.71 7.32
CA LEU A 467 -25.93 9.11 8.07
C LEU A 467 -26.32 7.96 9.01
N GLY A 468 -26.27 8.23 10.30
CA GLY A 468 -26.74 7.32 11.34
C GLY A 468 -28.01 7.84 11.98
N ILE A 469 -29.03 7.01 12.04
CA ILE A 469 -30.34 7.32 12.67
C ILE A 469 -30.61 6.29 13.74
N ASP A 470 -30.66 6.73 14.99
CA ASP A 470 -31.07 5.91 16.12
C ASP A 470 -32.60 5.77 16.07
N LEU A 471 -33.10 4.62 15.63
CA LEU A 471 -34.52 4.36 15.47
C LEU A 471 -35.21 4.05 16.81
N PHE A 472 -34.46 3.37 17.68
CA PHE A 472 -34.94 2.94 18.99
C PHE A 472 -33.76 2.83 19.96
N LYS A 473 -33.97 3.32 21.16
CA LYS A 473 -32.96 3.24 22.25
C LYS A 473 -33.68 2.92 23.56
N GLY A 474 -33.66 1.64 23.95
CA GLY A 474 -34.16 1.16 25.24
C GLY A 474 -33.02 0.82 26.20
N GLU A 475 -33.31 0.35 27.39
CA GLU A 475 -32.34 -0.03 28.42
C GLU A 475 -31.47 -1.23 28.00
N SER A 476 -32.06 -2.21 27.32
CA SER A 476 -31.43 -3.48 26.95
C SER A 476 -31.29 -3.68 25.45
N SER A 477 -31.78 -2.74 24.63
CA SER A 477 -31.75 -2.88 23.18
C SER A 477 -31.64 -1.53 22.47
N TYR A 478 -31.01 -1.54 21.29
CA TYR A 478 -30.70 -0.37 20.50
C TYR A 478 -30.76 -0.71 19.02
N MET A 479 -31.50 0.07 18.25
CA MET A 479 -31.62 -0.13 16.82
C MET A 479 -31.19 1.14 16.08
N LYS A 480 -30.29 0.97 15.12
CA LYS A 480 -29.74 2.05 14.29
C LYS A 480 -29.90 1.73 12.81
N PHE A 481 -30.33 2.72 12.05
CA PHE A 481 -30.22 2.71 10.60
C PHE A 481 -28.95 3.47 10.20
N VAL A 482 -28.18 2.90 9.28
CA VAL A 482 -26.95 3.49 8.75
C VAL A 482 -27.04 3.57 7.24
N LEU A 483 -26.82 4.75 6.68
CA LEU A 483 -26.75 4.98 5.24
C LEU A 483 -25.38 5.58 4.91
N ASN A 484 -24.59 4.86 4.13
CA ASN A 484 -23.28 5.30 3.63
C ASN A 484 -23.37 5.54 2.13
N GLY A 485 -22.85 6.67 1.66
CA GLY A 485 -22.65 6.95 0.25
C GLY A 485 -21.23 7.39 -0.02
N GLY A 486 -20.69 6.98 -1.15
CA GLY A 486 -19.33 7.30 -1.56
C GLY A 486 -19.24 7.65 -3.04
N LEU A 487 -18.33 8.56 -3.36
CA LEU A 487 -17.97 8.99 -4.70
C LEU A 487 -16.45 9.07 -4.82
N ASP A 488 -15.89 8.43 -5.84
CA ASP A 488 -14.50 8.62 -6.28
C ASP A 488 -14.51 8.99 -7.77
N TYR A 489 -14.28 10.25 -8.04
CA TYR A 489 -14.11 10.80 -9.40
C TYR A 489 -12.64 11.07 -9.67
N LEU A 490 -12.12 10.50 -10.73
CA LEU A 490 -10.73 10.63 -11.15
C LEU A 490 -10.67 10.99 -12.62
N GLN A 491 -9.89 12.01 -12.94
CA GLN A 491 -9.49 12.34 -14.29
C GLN A 491 -7.97 12.31 -14.38
N ASN A 492 -7.44 11.47 -15.27
CA ASN A 492 -6.01 11.39 -15.58
C ASN A 492 -5.78 11.83 -17.02
N THR A 493 -4.88 12.78 -17.19
CA THR A 493 -4.44 13.24 -18.52
C THR A 493 -2.96 12.90 -18.66
N THR A 494 -2.59 12.19 -19.73
CA THR A 494 -1.20 11.85 -20.03
C THR A 494 -0.74 12.53 -21.31
N ASN A 495 0.52 12.94 -21.32
CA ASN A 495 1.15 13.56 -22.48
C ASN A 495 2.57 13.01 -22.65
N ILE A 496 2.82 12.37 -23.78
CA ILE A 496 4.15 11.91 -24.18
C ILE A 496 4.50 12.64 -25.47
N HIS A 497 5.69 13.21 -25.51
CA HIS A 497 6.19 13.91 -26.70
C HIS A 497 7.65 13.52 -26.94
N LEU A 498 7.93 13.01 -28.13
CA LEU A 498 9.27 12.73 -28.65
C LEU A 498 9.49 13.64 -29.85
N PRO A 499 10.35 14.65 -29.74
CA PRO A 499 10.60 15.60 -30.85
C PRO A 499 11.18 14.93 -32.08
N GLU A 500 10.89 15.55 -33.24
CA GLU A 500 11.28 15.06 -34.55
C GLU A 500 12.81 14.99 -34.79
N ASP A 501 13.58 15.77 -34.03
CA ASP A 501 15.03 15.88 -34.17
C ASP A 501 15.80 14.90 -33.27
N LEU A 502 15.12 14.04 -32.52
CA LEU A 502 15.73 12.92 -31.83
C LEU A 502 16.33 11.92 -32.84
N GLN A 503 17.41 11.24 -32.45
CA GLN A 503 18.13 10.34 -33.34
C GLN A 503 17.23 9.27 -33.96
N TYR A 504 16.44 8.55 -33.16
CA TYR A 504 15.49 7.56 -33.66
C TYR A 504 14.40 8.19 -34.54
N GLN A 505 13.85 9.33 -34.12
CA GLN A 505 12.79 9.99 -34.85
C GLN A 505 13.21 10.39 -36.26
N ARG A 506 14.46 10.87 -36.44
CA ARG A 506 15.02 11.19 -37.75
C ARG A 506 15.15 9.97 -38.67
N SER A 507 15.16 8.75 -38.13
CA SER A 507 15.34 7.50 -38.89
C SER A 507 14.04 6.90 -39.40
N ILE A 508 12.88 7.41 -39.01
CA ILE A 508 11.55 6.87 -39.40
C ILE A 508 10.82 7.78 -40.39
N ALA A 509 9.83 7.20 -41.08
CA ALA A 509 9.11 7.90 -42.15
C ALA A 509 8.29 9.11 -41.68
N ASN A 510 7.84 9.12 -40.43
CA ASN A 510 7.04 10.19 -39.82
C ASN A 510 7.70 10.65 -38.51
N PRO A 511 8.75 11.52 -38.59
CA PRO A 511 9.49 11.99 -37.41
C PRO A 511 8.61 12.80 -36.46
N GLY A 512 8.89 12.68 -35.16
CA GLY A 512 8.10 13.33 -34.11
C GLY A 512 6.87 12.50 -33.73
N ASP A 513 6.76 12.20 -32.45
CA ASP A 513 5.70 11.35 -31.91
C ASP A 513 5.05 12.02 -30.69
N ILE A 514 3.74 12.17 -30.71
CA ILE A 514 2.98 12.68 -29.58
C ILE A 514 1.84 11.74 -29.23
N MET A 515 1.68 11.42 -27.92
CA MET A 515 0.58 10.64 -27.41
C MET A 515 -0.15 11.46 -26.35
N ASN A 516 -1.43 11.71 -26.56
CA ASN A 516 -2.32 12.31 -25.57
C ASN A 516 -3.33 11.26 -25.11
N GLY A 517 -3.38 11.05 -23.80
CA GLY A 517 -4.34 10.15 -23.16
C GLY A 517 -5.25 10.91 -22.22
N LYS A 518 -6.52 10.53 -22.20
CA LYS A 518 -7.48 10.97 -21.20
C LYS A 518 -8.20 9.75 -20.65
N GLN A 519 -8.19 9.60 -19.34
CA GLN A 519 -8.98 8.60 -18.65
C GLN A 519 -9.84 9.27 -17.58
N GLU A 520 -11.11 8.91 -17.55
CA GLU A 520 -12.05 9.34 -16.53
C GLU A 520 -12.65 8.10 -15.84
N SER A 521 -12.51 8.04 -14.51
CA SER A 521 -13.14 7.01 -13.69
C SER A 521 -14.16 7.66 -12.77
N PHE A 522 -15.36 7.08 -12.70
CA PHE A 522 -16.43 7.55 -11.85
C PHE A 522 -17.02 6.39 -11.09
N ASN A 523 -16.65 6.26 -9.82
CA ASN A 523 -17.06 5.18 -8.94
C ASN A 523 -18.01 5.69 -7.89
N THR A 524 -19.14 5.04 -7.73
CA THR A 524 -20.10 5.34 -6.67
C THR A 524 -20.46 4.10 -5.89
N ASN A 525 -20.67 4.27 -4.61
CA ASN A 525 -21.24 3.24 -3.76
C ASN A 525 -22.34 3.81 -2.87
N LEU A 526 -23.38 3.02 -2.67
CA LEU A 526 -24.45 3.29 -1.72
C LEU A 526 -24.70 2.04 -0.91
N GLN A 527 -24.76 2.20 0.41
CA GLN A 527 -24.98 1.12 1.34
C GLN A 527 -25.98 1.55 2.40
N ALA A 528 -27.00 0.73 2.61
CA ALA A 528 -27.97 0.89 3.69
C ALA A 528 -27.92 -0.33 4.61
N ALA A 529 -27.91 -0.11 5.91
CA ALA A 529 -27.88 -1.18 6.90
C ALA A 529 -28.76 -0.87 8.11
N LEU A 530 -29.40 -1.89 8.65
CA LEU A 530 -30.08 -1.88 9.93
C LEU A 530 -29.23 -2.69 10.92
N VAL A 531 -28.88 -2.07 12.03
CA VAL A 531 -28.08 -2.68 13.10
C VAL A 531 -28.97 -2.74 14.36
N TYR A 532 -29.20 -3.93 14.87
CA TYR A 532 -29.94 -4.16 16.08
C TYR A 532 -29.08 -4.82 17.14
N ASN A 533 -28.82 -4.09 18.20
CA ASN A 533 -28.07 -4.54 19.38
C ASN A 533 -29.05 -4.83 20.52
N PHE A 534 -28.94 -5.98 21.16
CA PHE A 534 -29.75 -6.31 22.32
C PHE A 534 -29.05 -7.27 23.26
N ASN A 535 -29.39 -7.20 24.54
CA ASN A 535 -28.90 -8.10 25.56
C ASN A 535 -29.90 -9.21 25.82
N LEU A 536 -29.47 -10.45 25.60
CA LEU A 536 -30.20 -11.64 25.99
C LEU A 536 -29.54 -12.19 27.25
N LYS A 537 -30.00 -11.73 28.42
CA LYS A 537 -29.35 -12.01 29.72
C LYS A 537 -27.87 -11.62 29.71
N ARG A 538 -26.97 -12.62 29.68
CA ARG A 538 -25.49 -12.44 29.70
C ARG A 538 -24.87 -12.39 28.30
N VAL A 539 -25.67 -12.50 27.26
CA VAL A 539 -25.20 -12.50 25.87
C VAL A 539 -25.56 -11.17 25.22
N TYR A 540 -24.57 -10.42 24.79
CA TYR A 540 -24.78 -9.28 23.91
C TYR A 540 -24.89 -9.76 22.45
N MET A 541 -25.96 -9.39 21.78
CA MET A 541 -26.27 -9.75 20.41
C MET A 541 -26.20 -8.53 19.52
N ASN A 542 -25.48 -8.65 18.38
CA ASN A 542 -25.44 -7.65 17.33
C ASN A 542 -25.91 -8.29 16.02
N SER A 543 -27.09 -7.88 15.55
CA SER A 543 -27.71 -8.35 14.32
C SER A 543 -27.61 -7.26 13.26
N GLN A 544 -27.18 -7.60 12.07
CA GLN A 544 -27.04 -6.67 10.96
C GLN A 544 -27.68 -7.25 9.70
N VAL A 545 -28.46 -6.44 9.03
CA VAL A 545 -28.96 -6.69 7.68
C VAL A 545 -28.71 -5.44 6.84
N GLY A 546 -28.24 -5.61 5.62
CA GLY A 546 -27.98 -4.46 4.76
C GLY A 546 -27.87 -4.82 3.30
N MET A 547 -27.86 -3.79 2.49
CA MET A 547 -27.68 -3.87 1.05
C MET A 547 -26.59 -2.91 0.61
N VAL A 548 -25.95 -3.27 -0.50
CA VAL A 548 -24.87 -2.49 -1.13
C VAL A 548 -25.13 -2.43 -2.62
N ARG A 549 -24.88 -1.27 -3.22
CA ARG A 549 -24.85 -1.07 -4.66
C ARG A 549 -23.59 -0.32 -5.05
N LEU A 550 -22.87 -0.84 -6.03
CA LEU A 550 -21.65 -0.27 -6.60
C LEU A 550 -21.87 -0.01 -8.09
N ASP A 551 -21.41 1.13 -8.58
CA ASP A 551 -21.42 1.48 -10.01
C ASP A 551 -20.05 2.05 -10.34
N PHE A 552 -19.33 1.41 -11.26
CA PHE A 552 -18.01 1.78 -11.72
C PHE A 552 -18.05 2.09 -13.20
N LYS A 553 -17.54 3.26 -13.57
CA LYS A 553 -17.41 3.69 -14.96
C LYS A 553 -15.98 4.07 -15.23
N ASP A 554 -15.47 3.61 -16.35
CA ASP A 554 -14.14 3.95 -16.87
C ASP A 554 -14.29 4.34 -18.33
N ASP A 555 -13.78 5.52 -18.69
CA ASP A 555 -13.72 6.04 -20.06
C ASP A 555 -12.27 6.38 -20.38
N LEU A 556 -11.72 5.77 -21.43
CA LEU A 556 -10.34 5.90 -21.85
C LEU A 556 -10.24 6.26 -23.31
N LEU A 557 -9.48 7.30 -23.62
CA LEU A 557 -9.12 7.69 -24.97
C LEU A 557 -7.62 7.97 -25.08
N PHE A 558 -6.92 7.27 -25.96
CA PHE A 558 -5.56 7.58 -26.38
C PHE A 558 -5.51 7.95 -27.86
N VAL A 559 -4.95 9.12 -28.14
CA VAL A 559 -4.72 9.61 -29.50
C VAL A 559 -3.23 9.79 -29.74
N ARG A 560 -2.72 9.25 -30.81
CA ARG A 560 -1.33 9.35 -31.24
C ARG A 560 -1.19 10.17 -32.50
N GLY A 561 -0.22 11.06 -32.56
CA GLY A 561 0.19 11.82 -33.75
C GLY A 561 1.63 11.51 -34.10
N GLN A 562 1.93 11.23 -35.36
CA GLN A 562 3.28 10.99 -35.88
C GLN A 562 3.56 11.89 -37.09
N GLY A 563 4.82 12.24 -37.27
CA GLY A 563 5.20 13.20 -38.32
C GLY A 563 4.80 14.64 -37.90
N LEU A 564 5.39 15.11 -36.81
CA LEU A 564 5.13 16.46 -36.31
C LEU A 564 5.88 17.49 -37.15
N ALA A 565 5.23 18.62 -37.41
CA ALA A 565 5.94 19.80 -37.92
C ALA A 565 6.92 20.30 -36.83
N PRO A 566 8.08 20.87 -37.21
CA PRO A 566 9.06 21.37 -36.26
C PRO A 566 8.46 22.28 -35.18
N LEU A 567 8.85 22.02 -33.91
CA LEU A 567 8.40 22.77 -32.73
C LEU A 567 6.90 22.63 -32.39
N GLN A 568 6.15 21.75 -33.07
CA GLN A 568 4.73 21.55 -32.80
C GLN A 568 4.52 20.40 -31.76
N LYS A 569 3.59 20.64 -30.83
CA LYS A 569 3.22 19.70 -29.78
C LYS A 569 1.73 19.40 -29.78
N ASN A 570 1.12 19.34 -30.96
CA ASN A 570 -0.32 19.16 -31.11
C ASN A 570 -0.62 18.01 -32.07
N VAL A 571 -1.39 17.03 -31.64
CA VAL A 571 -1.78 15.86 -32.45
C VAL A 571 -2.42 16.26 -33.77
N LYS A 572 -3.20 17.38 -33.80
CA LYS A 572 -3.85 17.87 -35.02
C LYS A 572 -2.85 18.28 -36.11
N GLN A 573 -1.60 18.61 -35.72
CA GLN A 573 -0.55 19.04 -36.64
C GLN A 573 0.39 17.90 -37.06
N ALA A 574 0.06 16.68 -36.66
CA ALA A 574 0.77 15.49 -37.08
C ALA A 574 0.31 15.02 -38.46
N ALA A 575 1.22 14.54 -39.29
CA ALA A 575 0.93 13.99 -40.61
C ALA A 575 0.04 12.74 -40.53
N VAL A 576 0.27 11.89 -39.51
CA VAL A 576 -0.52 10.70 -39.23
C VAL A 576 -1.15 10.82 -37.84
N GLN A 577 -2.46 10.70 -37.78
CA GLN A 577 -3.23 10.75 -36.52
C GLN A 577 -3.98 9.43 -36.36
N THR A 578 -3.87 8.83 -35.20
CA THR A 578 -4.49 7.52 -34.90
C THR A 578 -5.16 7.57 -33.55
N ILE A 579 -6.43 7.14 -33.48
CA ILE A 579 -7.04 6.75 -32.21
C ILE A 579 -6.44 5.39 -31.86
N PHE A 580 -5.54 5.37 -30.89
CA PHE A 580 -4.81 4.17 -30.55
C PHE A 580 -5.62 3.23 -29.67
N ASN A 581 -6.33 3.79 -28.69
CA ASN A 581 -7.20 3.03 -27.80
C ASN A 581 -8.38 3.90 -27.40
N GLN A 582 -9.57 3.37 -27.54
CA GLN A 582 -10.81 3.96 -27.02
C GLN A 582 -11.62 2.87 -26.36
N PHE A 583 -11.98 3.10 -25.12
CA PHE A 583 -12.60 2.10 -24.28
C PHE A 583 -13.57 2.74 -23.30
N PHE A 584 -14.79 2.22 -23.25
CA PHE A 584 -15.78 2.59 -22.24
C PHE A 584 -16.26 1.34 -21.51
N MET A 585 -16.18 1.35 -20.21
CA MET A 585 -16.63 0.27 -19.36
C MET A 585 -17.60 0.79 -18.30
N ARG A 586 -18.68 0.06 -18.07
CA ARG A 586 -19.54 0.24 -16.91
C ARG A 586 -19.79 -1.09 -16.25
N THR A 587 -19.52 -1.17 -14.96
CA THR A 587 -19.76 -2.34 -14.13
C THR A 587 -20.71 -2.00 -13.00
N GLN A 588 -21.73 -2.81 -12.80
CA GLN A 588 -22.69 -2.68 -11.72
C GLN A 588 -22.71 -3.92 -10.86
N GLU A 589 -22.64 -3.73 -9.55
CA GLU A 589 -22.70 -4.80 -8.58
C GLU A 589 -23.74 -4.44 -7.51
N ALA A 590 -24.43 -5.45 -7.00
CA ALA A 590 -25.38 -5.30 -5.90
C ALA A 590 -25.29 -6.51 -4.98
N GLY A 591 -25.39 -6.27 -3.68
CA GLY A 591 -25.33 -7.34 -2.68
C GLY A 591 -26.23 -7.07 -1.49
N ILE A 592 -26.63 -8.16 -0.85
CA ILE A 592 -27.37 -8.17 0.42
C ILE A 592 -26.52 -8.96 1.42
N PHE A 593 -26.40 -8.46 2.63
CA PHE A 593 -25.68 -9.17 3.69
C PHE A 593 -26.53 -9.30 4.95
N LEU A 594 -26.27 -10.40 5.65
CA LEU A 594 -26.80 -10.68 6.98
C LEU A 594 -25.63 -11.09 7.87
N GLN A 595 -25.58 -10.56 9.08
CA GLN A 595 -24.57 -10.94 10.06
C GLN A 595 -25.18 -10.96 11.45
N GLN A 596 -24.85 -11.99 12.21
CA GLN A 596 -25.17 -12.12 13.62
C GLN A 596 -23.87 -12.32 14.41
N GLU A 597 -23.64 -11.46 15.39
CA GLU A 597 -22.62 -11.65 16.40
C GLU A 597 -23.28 -11.92 17.77
N ALA A 598 -22.72 -12.87 18.49
CA ALA A 598 -23.08 -13.18 19.87
C ALA A 598 -21.84 -13.08 20.75
N ASN A 599 -21.89 -12.24 21.77
CA ASN A 599 -20.82 -12.02 22.71
C ASN A 599 -21.27 -12.37 24.13
N PHE A 600 -20.76 -13.47 24.65
CA PHE A 600 -21.02 -13.92 26.01
C PHE A 600 -19.98 -13.31 26.97
N GLU A 601 -20.31 -12.20 27.63
CA GLU A 601 -19.50 -11.51 28.67
C GLU A 601 -18.04 -11.21 28.24
N ASP A 602 -17.79 -10.91 26.99
CA ASP A 602 -16.44 -10.80 26.40
C ASP A 602 -15.58 -12.08 26.56
N LYS A 603 -16.16 -13.21 26.99
CA LYS A 603 -15.51 -14.50 27.17
C LYS A 603 -15.50 -15.33 25.90
N ILE A 604 -16.66 -15.41 25.24
CA ILE A 604 -16.87 -16.18 24.02
C ILE A 604 -17.55 -15.26 23.02
N ILE A 605 -16.94 -15.08 21.87
CA ILE A 605 -17.47 -14.26 20.78
C ILE A 605 -17.62 -15.13 19.55
N GLY A 606 -18.83 -15.25 19.03
CA GLY A 606 -19.14 -15.98 17.82
C GLY A 606 -19.78 -15.06 16.80
N THR A 607 -19.40 -15.19 15.53
CA THR A 607 -20.00 -14.45 14.42
C THR A 607 -20.38 -15.41 13.31
N LEU A 608 -21.61 -15.28 12.82
CA LEU A 608 -22.11 -15.93 11.60
C LEU A 608 -22.58 -14.87 10.63
N GLY A 609 -22.30 -15.04 9.36
CA GLY A 609 -22.74 -14.12 8.34
C GLY A 609 -22.80 -14.75 6.96
N VAL A 610 -23.57 -14.14 6.10
CA VAL A 610 -23.65 -14.50 4.69
C VAL A 610 -23.89 -13.22 3.88
N ARG A 611 -23.24 -13.15 2.75
CA ARG A 611 -23.45 -12.11 1.73
C ARG A 611 -23.85 -12.76 0.42
N PHE A 612 -24.79 -12.17 -0.27
CA PHE A 612 -25.25 -12.57 -1.59
C PHE A 612 -25.00 -11.43 -2.56
N ASP A 613 -24.15 -11.67 -3.56
CA ASP A 613 -23.80 -10.66 -4.57
C ASP A 613 -24.18 -11.09 -5.97
N LYS A 614 -24.53 -10.10 -6.80
CA LYS A 614 -24.60 -10.21 -8.25
C LYS A 614 -23.78 -9.12 -8.92
N SER A 615 -23.26 -9.41 -10.11
CA SER A 615 -22.44 -8.49 -10.90
C SER A 615 -22.80 -8.56 -12.38
N SER A 616 -22.78 -7.41 -13.04
CA SER A 616 -22.93 -7.33 -14.50
C SER A 616 -21.80 -8.01 -15.28
N LEU A 617 -20.69 -8.35 -14.61
CA LEU A 617 -19.56 -9.08 -15.20
C LEU A 617 -19.75 -10.60 -15.25
N ASN A 618 -20.70 -11.12 -14.48
CA ASN A 618 -20.96 -12.57 -14.44
C ASN A 618 -21.67 -13.04 -15.71
N GLY A 619 -21.46 -14.30 -16.09
CA GLY A 619 -22.16 -14.91 -17.23
C GLY A 619 -23.69 -14.80 -17.13
N ASN A 620 -24.24 -14.98 -15.93
CA ASN A 620 -25.61 -14.61 -15.59
C ASN A 620 -25.59 -13.43 -14.59
N PRO A 621 -25.89 -12.19 -15.02
CA PRO A 621 -25.81 -11.00 -14.19
C PRO A 621 -26.89 -10.94 -13.08
N ASN A 622 -27.92 -11.78 -13.13
CA ASN A 622 -28.97 -11.87 -12.13
C ASN A 622 -28.72 -12.97 -11.10
N LYS A 623 -27.78 -13.88 -11.32
CA LYS A 623 -27.44 -14.94 -10.39
C LYS A 623 -26.78 -14.37 -9.14
N LEU A 624 -27.33 -14.73 -7.98
CA LEU A 624 -26.76 -14.42 -6.68
C LEU A 624 -25.72 -15.50 -6.31
N PHE A 625 -24.53 -15.05 -5.91
CA PHE A 625 -23.46 -15.89 -5.37
C PHE A 625 -23.37 -15.66 -3.87
N ALA A 626 -23.35 -16.73 -3.09
CA ALA A 626 -23.34 -16.68 -1.64
C ALA A 626 -21.90 -16.77 -1.11
N PHE A 627 -21.56 -15.91 -0.14
CA PHE A 627 -20.28 -15.84 0.54
C PHE A 627 -20.49 -15.97 2.05
N PRO A 628 -20.50 -17.20 2.60
CA PRO A 628 -20.66 -17.44 4.01
C PRO A 628 -19.41 -17.08 4.79
N LYS A 629 -19.59 -16.71 6.06
CA LYS A 629 -18.52 -16.57 7.04
C LYS A 629 -18.95 -17.08 8.41
N ALA A 630 -18.01 -17.63 9.16
CA ALA A 630 -18.20 -18.03 10.54
C ALA A 630 -16.91 -17.80 11.32
N SER A 631 -17.00 -17.32 12.56
CA SER A 631 -15.83 -17.18 13.40
C SER A 631 -16.17 -17.35 14.88
N LEU A 632 -15.17 -17.83 15.64
CA LEU A 632 -15.26 -18.02 17.07
C LEU A 632 -13.95 -17.60 17.73
N ALA A 633 -14.04 -16.81 18.78
CA ALA A 633 -12.92 -16.46 19.67
C ALA A 633 -13.31 -16.69 21.12
N MET A 634 -12.33 -17.12 21.92
CA MET A 634 -12.51 -17.37 23.35
C MET A 634 -11.44 -16.62 24.14
N ASN A 635 -11.83 -15.66 24.98
CA ASN A 635 -10.92 -14.95 25.90
C ASN A 635 -10.78 -15.78 27.19
N LEU A 636 -9.86 -16.73 27.21
CA LEU A 636 -9.71 -17.69 28.30
C LEU A 636 -9.31 -17.03 29.63
N THR A 637 -8.59 -15.90 29.57
CA THR A 637 -8.21 -15.13 30.77
C THR A 637 -9.38 -14.40 31.44
N SER A 638 -10.54 -14.34 30.78
CA SER A 638 -11.76 -13.81 31.37
C SER A 638 -12.50 -14.84 32.26
N PHE A 639 -12.03 -16.10 32.28
CA PHE A 639 -12.56 -17.14 33.15
C PHE A 639 -11.78 -17.21 34.46
N ASP A 640 -12.44 -17.58 35.56
CA ASP A 640 -11.88 -17.51 36.92
C ASP A 640 -10.61 -18.40 37.10
N PHE A 641 -10.48 -19.51 36.34
CA PHE A 641 -9.33 -20.43 36.45
C PHE A 641 -8.01 -19.83 35.91
N LEU A 642 -8.06 -18.74 35.12
CA LEU A 642 -6.88 -17.99 34.62
C LEU A 642 -6.84 -16.54 35.10
N ARG A 643 -7.77 -16.14 35.95
CA ARG A 643 -7.76 -14.78 36.50
C ARG A 643 -6.54 -14.60 37.43
N ASP A 644 -5.90 -13.43 37.34
CA ASP A 644 -4.73 -13.08 38.17
C ASP A 644 -3.47 -13.95 37.95
N HIS A 645 -3.39 -14.64 36.81
CA HIS A 645 -2.22 -15.41 36.41
C HIS A 645 -1.19 -14.50 35.68
N PHE A 646 0.07 -14.98 35.53
CA PHE A 646 1.08 -14.25 34.75
C PHE A 646 0.70 -14.08 33.27
N ILE A 647 -0.24 -14.89 32.78
CA ILE A 647 -0.85 -14.78 31.45
C ILE A 647 -1.97 -13.74 31.53
N SER A 648 -1.76 -12.60 30.91
CA SER A 648 -2.73 -11.48 30.88
C SER A 648 -3.74 -11.59 29.72
N GLN A 649 -3.42 -12.34 28.69
CA GLN A 649 -4.31 -12.64 27.57
C GLN A 649 -4.03 -14.05 27.04
N LEU A 650 -5.07 -14.83 26.81
CA LEU A 650 -5.02 -16.07 26.06
C LEU A 650 -6.32 -16.19 25.26
N LYS A 651 -6.20 -15.96 23.92
CA LYS A 651 -7.36 -15.92 23.03
C LYS A 651 -7.14 -16.85 21.84
N PRO A 652 -7.51 -18.15 21.90
CA PRO A 652 -7.63 -18.96 20.71
C PRO A 652 -8.79 -18.46 19.84
N ARG A 653 -8.63 -18.58 18.52
CA ARG A 653 -9.60 -18.16 17.54
C ARG A 653 -9.58 -19.05 16.30
N ILE A 654 -10.75 -19.22 15.70
CA ILE A 654 -10.94 -19.91 14.43
C ILE A 654 -11.90 -19.10 13.58
N ALA A 655 -11.62 -19.02 12.29
CA ALA A 655 -12.45 -18.31 11.34
C ALA A 655 -12.50 -19.00 9.98
N TYR A 656 -13.65 -18.96 9.36
CA TYR A 656 -13.90 -19.41 8.00
C TYR A 656 -14.60 -18.31 7.21
N GLY A 657 -14.27 -18.17 5.93
CA GLY A 657 -14.98 -17.27 5.03
C GLY A 657 -14.70 -17.53 3.57
N GLU A 658 -15.65 -17.09 2.76
CA GLU A 658 -15.59 -17.15 1.30
C GLU A 658 -15.71 -15.75 0.70
N THR A 659 -14.99 -15.50 -0.38
CA THR A 659 -15.02 -14.27 -1.19
C THR A 659 -14.89 -14.62 -2.66
N ALA A 660 -15.12 -13.62 -3.53
CA ALA A 660 -14.87 -13.82 -4.95
C ALA A 660 -13.94 -12.77 -5.54
N GLY A 661 -13.38 -13.09 -6.73
CA GLY A 661 -12.74 -12.19 -7.65
C GLY A 661 -13.66 -11.93 -8.85
N PRO A 662 -13.75 -10.69 -9.35
CA PRO A 662 -14.63 -10.38 -10.48
C PRO A 662 -14.15 -11.04 -11.76
N VAL A 663 -15.09 -11.39 -12.62
CA VAL A 663 -14.82 -11.78 -14.01
C VAL A 663 -14.31 -10.56 -14.79
N ALA A 664 -13.39 -10.76 -15.72
CA ALA A 664 -12.91 -9.68 -16.58
C ALA A 664 -14.03 -9.11 -17.47
N PHE A 665 -14.05 -7.81 -17.65
CA PHE A 665 -14.99 -7.17 -18.57
C PHE A 665 -14.80 -7.72 -20.00
N GLY A 666 -15.88 -8.04 -20.67
CA GLY A 666 -15.87 -8.59 -22.03
C GLY A 666 -15.72 -10.10 -22.11
N ALA A 667 -15.41 -10.81 -21.00
CA ALA A 667 -15.23 -12.27 -21.02
C ALA A 667 -16.50 -13.07 -21.34
N THR A 668 -17.68 -12.46 -21.20
CA THR A 668 -18.98 -13.13 -21.36
C THR A 668 -19.61 -12.99 -22.75
N TYR A 669 -19.07 -12.16 -23.62
CA TYR A 669 -19.60 -11.92 -24.96
C TYR A 669 -18.50 -11.79 -26.01
N SER A 670 -18.80 -12.17 -27.27
CA SER A 670 -17.93 -11.96 -28.42
C SER A 670 -18.12 -10.55 -28.98
N SER A 671 -17.06 -9.76 -29.04
CA SER A 671 -17.13 -8.39 -29.57
C SER A 671 -17.03 -8.36 -31.09
N LEU A 672 -17.56 -7.31 -31.70
CA LEU A 672 -17.28 -6.96 -33.10
C LEU A 672 -16.04 -6.07 -33.14
N VAL A 673 -15.16 -6.34 -34.09
CA VAL A 673 -13.97 -5.52 -34.37
C VAL A 673 -14.08 -4.91 -35.76
N GLY A 674 -13.68 -3.67 -35.90
CA GLY A 674 -13.60 -3.01 -37.21
C GLY A 674 -12.51 -3.64 -38.06
N VAL A 675 -12.82 -3.98 -39.29
CA VAL A 675 -11.87 -4.53 -40.27
C VAL A 675 -11.97 -3.78 -41.59
N ASN A 676 -10.85 -3.65 -42.29
CA ASN A 676 -10.84 -3.13 -43.64
C ASN A 676 -11.04 -4.29 -44.62
N ILE A 677 -12.11 -4.24 -45.41
CA ILE A 677 -12.44 -5.23 -46.42
C ILE A 677 -12.43 -4.51 -47.79
N GLY A 678 -11.38 -4.71 -48.55
CA GLY A 678 -11.26 -4.09 -49.86
C GLY A 678 -11.29 -2.54 -49.89
N GLY A 679 -10.78 -1.90 -48.84
CA GLY A 679 -10.80 -0.43 -48.68
C GLY A 679 -12.04 0.12 -47.99
N LEU A 680 -13.04 -0.72 -47.70
CA LEU A 680 -14.26 -0.33 -46.98
C LEU A 680 -14.21 -0.79 -45.52
N LEU A 681 -14.77 0.03 -44.61
CA LEU A 681 -14.93 -0.35 -43.22
C LEU A 681 -16.01 -1.44 -43.11
N GLY A 682 -15.62 -2.59 -42.59
CA GLY A 682 -16.51 -3.70 -42.26
C GLY A 682 -16.39 -4.07 -40.78
N SER A 683 -17.18 -5.01 -40.32
CA SER A 683 -17.10 -5.58 -38.98
C SER A 683 -16.88 -7.09 -39.08
N SER A 684 -15.99 -7.62 -38.26
CA SER A 684 -15.76 -9.04 -38.05
C SER A 684 -15.99 -9.40 -36.59
N LEU A 685 -16.28 -10.65 -36.30
CA LEU A 685 -16.23 -11.16 -34.94
C LEU A 685 -14.79 -11.14 -34.44
N SER A 686 -14.61 -10.78 -33.18
CA SER A 686 -13.32 -10.95 -32.47
C SER A 686 -12.90 -12.42 -32.53
N THR A 687 -11.60 -12.66 -32.60
CA THR A 687 -11.05 -14.03 -32.52
C THR A 687 -11.19 -14.64 -31.13
N ILE A 688 -11.59 -13.85 -30.13
CA ILE A 688 -11.87 -14.31 -28.77
C ILE A 688 -13.39 -14.48 -28.62
N VAL A 689 -13.83 -15.69 -28.30
CA VAL A 689 -15.25 -15.97 -28.06
C VAL A 689 -15.62 -15.79 -26.60
N GLY A 690 -16.76 -15.14 -26.34
CA GLY A 690 -17.29 -14.94 -24.98
C GLY A 690 -17.81 -16.24 -24.36
N ASN A 691 -17.65 -16.39 -23.05
CA ASN A 691 -18.13 -17.55 -22.29
C ASN A 691 -19.25 -17.12 -21.33
N VAL A 692 -20.50 -17.39 -21.69
CA VAL A 692 -21.68 -17.06 -20.87
C VAL A 692 -21.79 -17.93 -19.60
N ASN A 693 -21.04 -19.01 -19.50
CA ASN A 693 -21.05 -19.90 -18.34
C ASN A 693 -19.91 -19.63 -17.37
N ILE A 694 -19.13 -18.57 -17.61
CA ILE A 694 -17.99 -18.23 -16.75
C ILE A 694 -18.46 -17.88 -15.33
N LEU A 695 -17.75 -18.39 -14.33
CA LEU A 695 -18.01 -18.18 -12.92
C LEU A 695 -16.97 -17.22 -12.33
N PRO A 696 -17.33 -16.43 -11.30
CA PRO A 696 -16.33 -15.67 -10.56
C PRO A 696 -15.34 -16.60 -9.87
N GLU A 697 -14.07 -16.17 -9.78
CA GLU A 697 -13.05 -16.88 -9.01
C GLU A 697 -13.45 -16.86 -7.52
N THR A 698 -13.43 -18.00 -6.84
CA THR A 698 -13.89 -18.13 -5.46
C THR A 698 -12.73 -18.49 -4.53
N ALA A 699 -12.45 -17.66 -3.55
CA ALA A 699 -11.46 -17.94 -2.51
C ALA A 699 -12.14 -18.35 -1.21
N LYS A 700 -11.73 -19.50 -0.64
CA LYS A 700 -12.19 -20.06 0.63
C LYS A 700 -11.01 -20.14 1.58
N GLU A 701 -11.19 -19.68 2.81
CA GLU A 701 -10.12 -19.67 3.80
C GLU A 701 -10.58 -20.20 5.15
N LEU A 702 -9.76 -21.06 5.73
CA LEU A 702 -9.85 -21.50 7.11
C LEU A 702 -8.62 -20.99 7.87
N GLU A 703 -8.85 -20.28 8.95
CA GLU A 703 -7.84 -19.62 9.76
C GLU A 703 -7.89 -20.10 11.21
N PHE A 704 -6.74 -20.45 11.78
CA PHE A 704 -6.54 -20.74 13.18
C PHE A 704 -5.59 -19.70 13.76
N GLY A 705 -5.91 -19.16 14.94
CA GLY A 705 -5.06 -18.18 15.57
C GLY A 705 -5.05 -18.31 17.09
N VAL A 706 -4.01 -17.76 17.69
CA VAL A 706 -3.91 -17.56 19.13
C VAL A 706 -3.23 -16.22 19.42
N ASP A 707 -3.83 -15.46 20.32
CA ASP A 707 -3.24 -14.23 20.83
C ASP A 707 -2.90 -14.47 22.31
N VAL A 708 -1.63 -14.28 22.67
CA VAL A 708 -1.09 -14.51 24.00
C VAL A 708 -0.45 -13.23 24.52
N GLY A 709 -0.88 -12.77 25.68
CA GLY A 709 -0.26 -11.67 26.41
C GLY A 709 0.25 -12.13 27.76
N ILE A 710 1.43 -11.74 28.14
CA ILE A 710 2.04 -12.04 29.44
C ILE A 710 2.57 -10.78 30.11
N LEU A 711 2.83 -10.85 31.42
CA LEU A 711 3.38 -9.77 32.23
C LEU A 711 2.55 -8.46 32.09
N LYS A 712 1.22 -8.56 32.23
CA LYS A 712 0.26 -7.45 32.03
C LYS A 712 0.35 -6.86 30.62
N ASN A 713 0.46 -7.72 29.60
CA ASN A 713 0.63 -7.40 28.18
C ASN A 713 1.94 -6.65 27.82
N ARG A 714 2.95 -6.66 28.71
CA ARG A 714 4.29 -6.17 28.35
C ARG A 714 4.96 -6.97 27.26
N LEU A 715 4.53 -8.22 27.07
CA LEU A 715 4.90 -9.06 25.92
C LEU A 715 3.63 -9.69 25.37
N SER A 716 3.40 -9.54 24.06
CA SER A 716 2.26 -10.12 23.35
C SER A 716 2.71 -10.84 22.09
N LEU A 717 2.13 -12.01 21.84
CA LEU A 717 2.32 -12.82 20.64
C LEU A 717 0.98 -13.00 19.95
N GLU A 718 0.92 -12.66 18.68
CA GLU A 718 -0.17 -13.02 17.77
C GLU A 718 0.37 -14.06 16.78
N ALA A 719 -0.23 -15.24 16.74
CA ALA A 719 0.12 -16.31 15.81
C ALA A 719 -1.10 -16.72 15.01
N THR A 720 -0.92 -16.88 13.70
CA THR A 720 -1.99 -17.30 12.78
C THR A 720 -1.45 -18.31 11.79
N TYR A 721 -2.21 -19.40 11.61
CA TYR A 721 -2.03 -20.36 10.52
C TYR A 721 -3.29 -20.33 9.64
N TYR A 722 -3.11 -20.31 8.33
CA TYR A 722 -4.24 -20.29 7.40
C TYR A 722 -4.06 -21.27 6.24
N ILE A 723 -5.20 -21.72 5.71
CA ILE A 723 -5.32 -22.51 4.49
C ILE A 723 -6.32 -21.77 3.60
N LYS A 724 -5.85 -21.24 2.47
CA LYS A 724 -6.65 -20.53 1.49
C LYS A 724 -6.65 -21.32 0.18
N ASN A 725 -7.81 -21.73 -0.29
CA ASN A 725 -7.98 -22.37 -1.58
C ASN A 725 -8.77 -21.43 -2.51
N THR A 726 -8.23 -21.18 -3.71
CA THR A 726 -8.92 -20.41 -4.74
C THR A 726 -9.32 -21.32 -5.87
N ALA A 727 -10.62 -21.50 -6.03
CA ALA A 727 -11.23 -22.30 -7.09
C ALA A 727 -11.72 -21.43 -8.24
N ASN A 728 -12.03 -22.06 -9.37
CA ASN A 728 -12.56 -21.38 -10.55
C ASN A 728 -11.61 -20.31 -11.13
N ASN A 729 -10.28 -20.46 -10.94
CA ASN A 729 -9.34 -19.52 -11.54
C ASN A 729 -9.53 -19.49 -13.05
N ILE A 730 -9.71 -18.28 -13.58
CA ILE A 730 -9.98 -18.02 -14.98
C ILE A 730 -8.67 -18.09 -15.76
N GLN A 731 -8.67 -18.88 -16.83
CA GLN A 731 -7.54 -19.05 -17.74
C GLN A 731 -7.97 -18.89 -19.18
N PRO A 732 -7.12 -18.39 -20.07
CA PRO A 732 -7.35 -18.47 -21.49
C PRO A 732 -7.27 -19.93 -21.94
N LEU A 733 -8.31 -20.39 -22.61
CA LEU A 733 -8.38 -21.71 -23.27
C LEU A 733 -8.21 -21.50 -24.76
N ASN A 734 -7.14 -22.04 -25.35
CA ASN A 734 -6.94 -22.06 -26.80
C ASN A 734 -7.96 -22.97 -27.44
N LEU A 735 -8.55 -22.51 -28.53
CA LEU A 735 -9.55 -23.23 -29.28
C LEU A 735 -8.97 -23.75 -30.60
N SER A 736 -9.56 -24.82 -31.15
CA SER A 736 -9.19 -25.30 -32.47
C SER A 736 -9.47 -24.22 -33.53
N PRO A 737 -8.54 -23.95 -34.47
CA PRO A 737 -8.76 -22.99 -35.57
C PRO A 737 -10.01 -23.25 -36.39
N SER A 738 -10.48 -24.51 -36.43
CA SER A 738 -11.74 -24.90 -37.10
C SER A 738 -13.00 -24.30 -36.50
N SER A 739 -12.92 -23.82 -35.25
CA SER A 739 -14.02 -23.09 -34.61
C SER A 739 -14.19 -21.64 -35.10
N GLY A 740 -13.22 -21.13 -35.86
CA GLY A 740 -13.18 -19.70 -36.24
C GLY A 740 -12.69 -18.77 -35.13
N PHE A 741 -12.36 -19.30 -33.95
CA PHE A 741 -11.86 -18.56 -32.81
C PHE A 741 -10.48 -19.04 -32.37
N THR A 742 -9.70 -18.17 -31.73
CA THR A 742 -8.38 -18.49 -31.17
C THR A 742 -8.44 -18.92 -29.70
N SER A 743 -9.30 -18.26 -28.92
CA SER A 743 -9.39 -18.53 -27.48
C SER A 743 -10.72 -18.11 -26.85
N THR A 744 -10.95 -18.62 -25.65
CA THR A 744 -12.02 -18.20 -24.72
C THR A 744 -11.50 -18.18 -23.29
N SER A 745 -12.15 -17.42 -22.41
CA SER A 745 -11.86 -17.46 -20.98
C SER A 745 -12.67 -18.56 -20.30
N SER A 746 -12.03 -19.38 -19.47
CA SER A 746 -12.68 -20.50 -18.77
C SER A 746 -12.12 -20.72 -17.37
N ASN A 747 -12.92 -21.29 -16.48
CA ASN A 747 -12.55 -21.62 -15.09
C ASN A 747 -11.80 -22.96 -15.06
N LEU A 748 -10.47 -22.94 -15.17
CA LEU A 748 -9.65 -24.13 -15.44
C LEU A 748 -8.59 -24.44 -14.39
N ALA A 749 -8.36 -23.56 -13.41
CA ALA A 749 -7.31 -23.77 -12.44
C ALA A 749 -7.79 -23.58 -11.00
N GLU A 750 -7.07 -24.23 -10.07
CA GLU A 750 -7.25 -24.06 -8.62
C GLU A 750 -5.88 -23.83 -7.97
N LEU A 751 -5.85 -22.97 -6.96
CA LEU A 751 -4.67 -22.67 -6.16
C LEU A 751 -4.90 -23.07 -4.71
N SER A 752 -3.89 -23.67 -4.09
CA SER A 752 -3.85 -23.92 -2.64
C SER A 752 -2.70 -23.14 -2.01
N ASN A 753 -3.00 -22.33 -1.02
CA ASN A 753 -2.04 -21.50 -0.31
C ASN A 753 -2.11 -21.74 1.19
N LYS A 754 -0.97 -22.08 1.80
CA LYS A 754 -0.83 -22.32 3.23
C LYS A 754 0.20 -21.36 3.79
N GLY A 755 -0.09 -20.75 4.94
CA GLY A 755 0.85 -19.81 5.51
C GLY A 755 0.79 -19.67 7.02
N ILE A 756 1.88 -19.11 7.54
CA ILE A 756 2.07 -18.80 8.97
C ILE A 756 2.40 -17.32 9.08
N GLU A 757 1.76 -16.64 10.02
CA GLU A 757 2.01 -15.25 10.39
C GLU A 757 2.23 -15.17 11.89
N LEU A 758 3.33 -14.54 12.31
CA LEU A 758 3.69 -14.33 13.72
C LEU A 758 4.00 -12.85 13.93
N SER A 759 3.51 -12.29 15.03
CA SER A 759 3.84 -10.94 15.49
C SER A 759 4.10 -10.97 16.98
N LEU A 760 5.35 -10.73 17.36
CA LEU A 760 5.78 -10.60 18.74
C LEU A 760 6.01 -9.12 19.04
N SER A 761 5.23 -8.56 19.96
CA SER A 761 5.32 -7.16 20.37
C SER A 761 5.58 -7.07 21.86
N GLY A 762 6.37 -6.09 22.29
CA GLY A 762 6.63 -5.91 23.70
C GLY A 762 7.27 -4.59 24.06
N THR A 763 7.22 -4.32 25.38
CA THR A 763 7.92 -3.21 26.05
C THR A 763 8.96 -3.83 26.99
N PRO A 764 10.18 -4.24 26.45
CA PRO A 764 11.20 -4.91 27.27
C PRO A 764 11.64 -4.07 28.46
N PHE A 765 11.79 -2.77 28.26
CA PHE A 765 12.21 -1.82 29.29
C PHE A 765 11.27 -0.63 29.35
N GLU A 766 10.81 -0.33 30.56
CA GLU A 766 9.99 0.82 30.86
C GLU A 766 10.39 1.38 32.23
N ARG A 767 10.90 2.60 32.22
CA ARG A 767 11.28 3.38 33.37
C ARG A 767 10.88 4.85 33.11
N GLU A 768 10.85 5.66 34.12
CA GLU A 768 10.41 7.08 34.04
C GLU A 768 11.04 7.86 32.89
N ASN A 769 12.33 7.66 32.60
CA ASN A 769 13.09 8.38 31.57
C ASN A 769 13.50 7.53 30.37
N PHE A 770 13.03 6.28 30.31
CA PHE A 770 13.38 5.37 29.20
C PHE A 770 12.28 4.35 28.96
N LYS A 771 11.71 4.37 27.76
CA LYS A 771 10.73 3.39 27.30
C LYS A 771 11.20 2.80 25.97
N TRP A 772 11.23 1.47 25.89
CA TRP A 772 11.58 0.77 24.65
C TRP A 772 10.44 -0.15 24.25
N ASN A 773 9.85 0.16 23.07
CA ASN A 773 8.85 -0.67 22.43
C ASN A 773 9.48 -1.38 21.23
N SER A 774 9.22 -2.67 21.11
CA SER A 774 9.78 -3.51 20.06
C SER A 774 8.73 -4.42 19.45
N ARG A 775 8.79 -4.61 18.14
CA ARG A 775 7.90 -5.52 17.40
C ARG A 775 8.70 -6.31 16.37
N LEU A 776 8.61 -7.64 16.47
CA LEU A 776 9.18 -8.59 15.52
C LEU A 776 8.05 -9.29 14.79
N MET A 777 8.06 -9.24 13.47
CA MET A 777 7.10 -9.92 12.63
C MET A 777 7.79 -10.95 11.75
N PHE A 778 7.12 -12.08 11.53
CA PHE A 778 7.56 -13.15 10.64
C PHE A 778 6.35 -13.68 9.86
N TRP A 779 6.51 -13.88 8.54
CA TRP A 779 5.48 -14.55 7.76
C TRP A 779 6.08 -15.35 6.60
N LYS A 780 5.35 -16.41 6.28
CA LYS A 780 5.66 -17.32 5.17
C LYS A 780 4.35 -17.79 4.56
N ASN A 781 4.32 -17.88 3.25
CA ASN A 781 3.25 -18.56 2.50
C ASN A 781 3.83 -19.48 1.44
N ASP A 782 3.09 -20.53 1.10
CA ASP A 782 3.43 -21.53 0.10
C ASP A 782 2.20 -21.75 -0.80
N ILE A 783 2.34 -21.40 -2.09
CA ILE A 783 1.26 -21.45 -3.06
C ILE A 783 1.56 -22.54 -4.07
N THR A 784 0.62 -23.46 -4.27
CA THR A 784 0.70 -24.56 -5.22
C THR A 784 -0.48 -24.51 -6.19
N ILE A 785 -0.25 -24.81 -7.45
CA ILE A 785 -1.28 -25.02 -8.47
C ILE A 785 -1.87 -26.40 -8.20
N SER A 786 -3.00 -26.45 -7.48
CA SER A 786 -3.60 -27.72 -7.04
C SER A 786 -4.38 -28.42 -8.15
N LYS A 787 -4.78 -27.70 -9.19
CA LYS A 787 -5.45 -28.22 -10.38
C LYS A 787 -5.18 -27.32 -11.58
N LEU A 788 -4.97 -27.95 -12.75
CA LEU A 788 -4.82 -27.24 -14.02
C LEU A 788 -5.55 -28.02 -15.12
N GLY A 789 -6.70 -27.51 -15.57
CA GLY A 789 -7.54 -28.14 -16.59
C GLY A 789 -7.08 -27.97 -18.03
N ILE A 790 -5.84 -27.51 -18.23
CA ILE A 790 -5.17 -27.37 -19.53
C ILE A 790 -3.77 -27.99 -19.46
N PRO A 791 -3.14 -28.31 -20.59
CA PRO A 791 -1.77 -28.82 -20.61
C PRO A 791 -0.79 -27.85 -19.92
N THR A 792 0.31 -28.38 -19.41
CA THR A 792 1.42 -27.59 -18.87
C THR A 792 1.87 -26.55 -19.89
N TYR A 793 2.07 -25.29 -19.42
CA TYR A 793 2.52 -24.18 -20.26
C TYR A 793 3.40 -23.21 -19.46
N THR A 794 4.07 -22.32 -20.18
CA THR A 794 4.84 -21.22 -19.56
C THR A 794 4.18 -19.88 -19.84
N THR A 795 4.29 -18.93 -18.92
CA THR A 795 3.69 -17.62 -19.03
C THR A 795 4.54 -16.54 -18.36
N GLY A 796 4.33 -15.29 -18.77
CA GLY A 796 5.01 -14.11 -18.21
C GLY A 796 6.46 -13.97 -18.69
N GLY A 797 7.01 -12.76 -18.57
CA GLY A 797 8.36 -12.45 -19.01
C GLY A 797 8.53 -12.37 -20.53
N PHE A 798 9.73 -12.66 -20.96
CA PHE A 798 10.16 -12.57 -22.37
C PHE A 798 10.37 -13.96 -23.02
N GLY A 799 9.84 -15.00 -22.41
CA GLY A 799 9.92 -16.37 -22.91
C GLY A 799 11.04 -17.20 -22.29
N VAL A 800 11.14 -18.45 -22.74
CA VAL A 800 12.00 -19.47 -22.13
C VAL A 800 13.49 -19.19 -22.24
N SER A 801 13.90 -18.40 -23.22
CA SER A 801 15.31 -18.01 -23.42
C SER A 801 15.81 -17.04 -22.35
N TYR A 802 14.91 -16.31 -21.71
CA TYR A 802 15.24 -15.32 -20.69
C TYR A 802 14.78 -15.70 -19.28
N GLY A 803 14.02 -16.77 -19.17
CA GLY A 803 13.34 -17.18 -17.96
C GLY A 803 11.86 -16.76 -17.97
N THR A 804 10.99 -17.71 -17.64
CA THR A 804 9.54 -17.57 -17.63
C THR A 804 8.95 -18.40 -16.50
N PHE A 805 7.65 -18.31 -16.25
CA PHE A 805 7.01 -18.97 -15.12
C PHE A 805 6.26 -20.23 -15.58
N LEU A 806 6.52 -21.35 -14.91
CA LEU A 806 5.91 -22.65 -15.19
C LEU A 806 4.51 -22.74 -14.59
N MET A 807 3.54 -23.09 -15.42
CA MET A 807 2.18 -23.43 -15.02
C MET A 807 1.99 -24.95 -15.22
N LYS A 808 2.08 -25.70 -14.10
CA LYS A 808 1.97 -27.16 -14.07
C LYS A 808 1.21 -27.59 -12.82
N GLU A 809 0.28 -28.52 -12.94
CA GLU A 809 -0.44 -29.08 -11.79
C GLU A 809 0.53 -29.73 -10.80
N GLY A 810 0.32 -29.47 -9.51
CA GLY A 810 1.18 -29.92 -8.43
C GLY A 810 2.44 -29.06 -8.20
N GLU A 811 2.78 -28.16 -9.11
CA GLU A 811 3.98 -27.30 -9.03
C GLU A 811 3.73 -26.06 -8.16
N LYS A 812 4.80 -25.55 -7.55
CA LYS A 812 4.75 -24.28 -6.82
C LYS A 812 4.55 -23.11 -7.76
N LEU A 813 3.63 -22.23 -7.42
CA LEU A 813 3.42 -21.00 -8.16
C LEU A 813 4.70 -20.15 -8.12
N GLY A 814 5.07 -19.58 -9.28
CA GLY A 814 6.27 -18.75 -9.39
C GLY A 814 7.55 -19.53 -9.68
N THR A 815 7.47 -20.83 -10.00
CA THR A 815 8.62 -21.61 -10.47
C THR A 815 9.13 -21.04 -11.80
N ILE A 816 10.40 -20.62 -11.81
CA ILE A 816 11.07 -20.03 -12.97
C ILE A 816 11.77 -21.14 -13.75
N VAL A 817 11.44 -21.22 -15.03
CA VAL A 817 12.02 -22.17 -15.96
C VAL A 817 12.58 -21.47 -17.19
N GLY A 818 13.49 -22.14 -17.87
CA GLY A 818 14.07 -21.63 -19.12
C GLY A 818 15.09 -22.59 -19.73
N THR A 819 15.72 -22.15 -20.79
CA THR A 819 16.79 -22.90 -21.46
C THR A 819 17.91 -23.29 -20.48
N PRO A 820 18.58 -24.48 -20.67
CA PRO A 820 18.34 -25.44 -21.74
C PRO A 820 17.03 -26.22 -21.57
N GLN A 821 16.50 -26.68 -22.66
CA GLN A 821 15.40 -27.64 -22.71
C GLN A 821 15.92 -29.03 -22.36
N ILE A 822 15.27 -29.73 -21.42
CA ILE A 822 15.63 -31.09 -21.00
C ILE A 822 15.01 -32.11 -21.95
N ASN A 823 13.73 -31.93 -22.23
CA ASN A 823 12.94 -32.72 -23.18
C ASN A 823 12.02 -31.77 -23.97
N PRO A 824 11.44 -32.20 -25.12
CA PRO A 824 10.48 -31.37 -25.84
C PRO A 824 9.35 -30.86 -24.92
N GLY A 825 9.30 -29.49 -24.72
CA GLY A 825 8.34 -28.86 -23.85
C GLY A 825 8.71 -28.85 -22.35
N GLU A 826 9.83 -29.42 -21.95
CA GLU A 826 10.32 -29.44 -20.56
C GLU A 826 11.62 -28.66 -20.44
N TYR A 827 11.62 -27.65 -19.61
CA TYR A 827 12.72 -26.70 -19.39
C TYR A 827 13.37 -26.88 -18.02
N THR A 828 14.62 -26.46 -17.92
CA THR A 828 15.35 -26.45 -16.66
C THR A 828 14.69 -25.51 -15.65
N VAL A 829 14.53 -25.97 -14.41
CA VAL A 829 14.06 -25.16 -13.27
C VAL A 829 15.25 -24.40 -12.69
N TRP A 830 15.18 -23.06 -12.67
CA TRP A 830 16.25 -22.20 -12.20
C TRP A 830 16.00 -21.62 -10.81
N GLY A 831 14.74 -21.59 -10.36
CA GLY A 831 14.39 -21.05 -9.05
C GLY A 831 12.89 -20.89 -8.87
N ASN A 832 12.51 -20.22 -7.78
CA ASN A 832 11.13 -19.84 -7.53
C ASN A 832 11.08 -18.40 -7.06
N SER A 833 10.17 -17.61 -7.60
CA SER A 833 10.03 -16.17 -7.31
C SER A 833 9.46 -15.86 -5.93
N GLN A 834 8.84 -16.86 -5.27
CA GLN A 834 8.26 -16.65 -3.94
C GLN A 834 9.34 -16.67 -2.85
N PRO A 835 9.30 -15.76 -1.86
CA PRO A 835 10.23 -15.77 -0.74
C PRO A 835 10.05 -16.99 0.13
N LYS A 836 11.13 -17.51 0.70
CA LYS A 836 11.10 -18.57 1.71
C LYS A 836 10.45 -18.09 3.00
N PHE A 837 10.69 -16.83 3.39
CA PHE A 837 10.05 -16.10 4.47
C PHE A 837 10.34 -14.61 4.36
N ASN A 838 9.56 -13.83 5.07
CA ASN A 838 9.81 -12.41 5.32
C ASN A 838 9.81 -12.16 6.84
N MET A 839 10.63 -11.22 7.29
CA MET A 839 10.68 -10.73 8.66
C MET A 839 10.80 -9.22 8.67
N SER A 840 10.25 -8.59 9.71
CA SER A 840 10.52 -7.18 9.99
C SER A 840 10.73 -6.98 11.49
N PHE A 841 11.58 -6.02 11.82
CA PHE A 841 11.93 -5.69 13.20
C PHE A 841 11.88 -4.18 13.40
N SER A 842 10.85 -3.71 14.08
CA SER A 842 10.63 -2.30 14.39
C SER A 842 10.86 -2.02 15.86
N ASN A 843 11.47 -0.86 16.15
CA ASN A 843 11.78 -0.41 17.49
C ASN A 843 11.49 1.07 17.64
N ASN A 844 10.98 1.45 18.80
CA ASN A 844 10.76 2.83 19.22
C ASN A 844 11.26 3.00 20.65
N LEU A 845 12.21 3.91 20.83
CA LEU A 845 12.83 4.25 22.12
C LEU A 845 12.49 5.70 22.46
N THR A 846 11.77 5.91 23.55
CA THR A 846 11.57 7.24 24.12
C THR A 846 12.56 7.46 25.25
N ILE A 847 13.39 8.52 25.14
CA ILE A 847 14.50 8.82 26.06
C ILE A 847 14.25 10.20 26.68
N TYR A 848 14.33 10.30 28.00
CA TYR A 848 14.06 11.52 28.77
C TYR A 848 12.70 12.17 28.40
N LYS A 849 11.71 11.37 27.98
CA LYS A 849 10.36 11.81 27.57
C LYS A 849 10.31 12.73 26.34
N ASN A 850 11.42 13.26 25.90
CA ASN A 850 11.53 14.30 24.87
C ASN A 850 12.20 13.83 23.58
N PHE A 851 12.97 12.76 23.63
CA PHE A 851 13.63 12.21 22.44
C PHE A 851 12.97 10.88 22.04
N ASP A 852 12.53 10.80 20.79
CA ASP A 852 12.03 9.58 20.19
C ASP A 852 13.03 9.09 19.13
N PHE A 853 13.59 7.91 19.32
CA PHE A 853 14.44 7.23 18.35
C PHE A 853 13.75 5.98 17.86
N SER A 854 13.60 5.86 16.55
CA SER A 854 12.90 4.73 15.93
C SER A 854 13.68 4.17 14.75
N PHE A 855 13.59 2.87 14.53
CA PHE A 855 14.15 2.22 13.35
C PHE A 855 13.35 0.97 12.95
N LEU A 856 13.40 0.63 11.64
CA LEU A 856 12.75 -0.52 11.04
C LEU A 856 13.72 -1.25 10.12
N PHE A 857 13.98 -2.51 10.41
CA PHE A 857 14.62 -3.46 9.51
C PHE A 857 13.59 -4.35 8.83
N ASP A 858 13.83 -4.64 7.54
CA ASP A 858 13.02 -5.53 6.72
C ASP A 858 13.93 -6.55 6.05
N TRP A 859 13.63 -7.83 6.24
CA TRP A 859 14.40 -8.96 5.74
C TRP A 859 13.51 -9.89 4.92
N LYS A 860 13.84 -10.01 3.64
CA LYS A 860 13.30 -11.02 2.73
C LYS A 860 14.35 -12.08 2.48
N LYS A 861 14.02 -13.34 2.70
CA LYS A 861 14.89 -14.46 2.39
C LYS A 861 14.33 -15.32 1.26
N GLY A 862 15.16 -15.59 0.24
CA GLY A 862 14.75 -16.35 -0.93
C GLY A 862 13.91 -15.51 -1.90
N GLY A 863 13.31 -16.17 -2.87
CA GLY A 863 12.78 -15.57 -4.06
C GLY A 863 13.89 -15.33 -5.09
N TYR A 864 13.55 -15.48 -6.35
CA TYR A 864 14.46 -15.23 -7.47
C TYR A 864 13.84 -14.23 -8.42
N ASN A 865 14.67 -13.36 -8.98
CA ASN A 865 14.30 -12.44 -10.04
C ASN A 865 15.02 -12.81 -11.33
N VAL A 866 14.38 -12.54 -12.46
CA VAL A 866 15.01 -12.57 -13.79
C VAL A 866 15.62 -11.19 -14.03
N ASN A 867 16.95 -11.09 -14.02
CA ASN A 867 17.69 -9.82 -14.12
C ASN A 867 18.15 -9.54 -15.55
N LEU A 868 17.28 -8.97 -16.36
CA LEU A 868 17.58 -8.57 -17.74
C LEU A 868 18.34 -7.24 -17.82
N THR A 869 18.40 -6.48 -16.75
CA THR A 869 19.30 -5.30 -16.65
C THR A 869 20.74 -5.75 -16.75
N ASN A 870 21.12 -6.83 -16.07
CA ASN A 870 22.47 -7.39 -16.16
C ASN A 870 22.78 -8.01 -17.53
N LEU A 871 21.78 -8.64 -18.15
CA LEU A 871 21.91 -9.10 -19.54
C LEU A 871 22.29 -7.94 -20.48
N ASN A 872 21.54 -6.84 -20.44
CA ASN A 872 21.80 -5.68 -21.30
C ASN A 872 23.20 -5.09 -21.06
N LEU A 873 23.65 -5.08 -19.80
CA LEU A 873 24.99 -4.62 -19.43
C LEU A 873 26.09 -5.56 -19.95
N ASP A 874 25.87 -6.87 -19.92
CA ASP A 874 26.83 -7.85 -20.48
C ASP A 874 26.89 -7.75 -22.00
N GLU A 875 25.76 -7.63 -22.69
CA GLU A 875 25.69 -7.43 -24.14
C GLU A 875 26.39 -6.11 -24.57
N GLY A 876 26.29 -5.06 -23.76
CA GLY A 876 26.97 -3.79 -24.00
C GLY A 876 28.42 -3.74 -23.54
N GLY A 877 28.91 -4.77 -22.86
CA GLY A 877 30.26 -4.79 -22.30
C GLY A 877 30.46 -3.93 -21.07
N ASN A 878 29.38 -3.47 -20.43
CA ASN A 878 29.41 -2.46 -19.37
C ASN A 878 29.10 -3.01 -17.96
N SER A 879 28.80 -4.31 -17.79
CA SER A 879 28.62 -4.86 -16.43
C SER A 879 29.93 -4.77 -15.63
N LYS A 880 29.81 -4.47 -14.33
CA LYS A 880 30.91 -4.13 -13.42
C LYS A 880 32.10 -5.09 -13.44
N ASP A 881 31.87 -6.36 -13.67
CA ASP A 881 32.89 -7.42 -13.67
C ASP A 881 33.08 -8.04 -15.06
N TRP A 882 32.65 -7.33 -16.10
CA TRP A 882 32.60 -7.89 -17.45
C TRP A 882 33.95 -8.44 -17.90
N PHE A 883 35.04 -7.65 -17.74
CA PHE A 883 36.37 -8.02 -18.19
C PHE A 883 37.16 -8.83 -17.16
N GLY A 884 36.62 -8.99 -15.93
CA GLY A 884 37.20 -9.86 -14.92
C GLY A 884 37.15 -11.34 -15.34
N ASP A 885 38.12 -12.11 -14.88
CA ASP A 885 38.17 -13.58 -15.05
C ASP A 885 38.10 -14.24 -13.67
N ARG A 886 36.89 -14.64 -13.27
CA ARG A 886 36.66 -15.23 -11.95
C ARG A 886 37.09 -16.67 -11.83
N ASN A 887 37.13 -17.38 -12.99
CA ASN A 887 37.46 -18.81 -13.05
C ASN A 887 38.92 -19.05 -13.35
N GLY A 888 39.67 -18.04 -13.84
CA GLY A 888 41.07 -18.17 -14.28
C GLY A 888 41.23 -18.95 -15.60
N ASP A 889 40.16 -19.00 -16.43
CA ASP A 889 40.17 -19.74 -17.70
C ASP A 889 40.55 -18.85 -18.91
N GLY A 890 40.83 -17.57 -18.68
CA GLY A 890 41.17 -16.58 -19.69
C GLY A 890 39.95 -16.03 -20.45
N ILE A 891 38.70 -16.38 -20.05
CA ILE A 891 37.49 -15.87 -20.64
C ILE A 891 36.83 -14.85 -19.68
N PRO A 892 36.58 -13.60 -20.12
CA PRO A 892 35.91 -12.60 -19.31
C PRO A 892 34.56 -13.04 -18.81
N ASN A 893 34.23 -12.67 -17.56
CA ASN A 893 32.97 -13.03 -16.91
C ASN A 893 31.72 -12.64 -17.73
N GLY A 894 31.72 -11.46 -18.36
CA GLY A 894 30.64 -11.02 -19.20
C GLY A 894 30.47 -11.93 -20.43
N LYS A 895 31.59 -12.34 -21.04
CA LYS A 895 31.58 -13.25 -22.17
C LYS A 895 31.08 -14.66 -21.80
N GLN A 896 31.41 -15.12 -20.60
CA GLN A 896 30.89 -16.40 -20.09
C GLN A 896 29.37 -16.34 -19.84
N ARG A 897 28.85 -15.16 -19.42
CA ARG A 897 27.42 -14.93 -19.22
C ARG A 897 26.69 -14.60 -20.50
N GLU A 898 27.40 -14.04 -21.49
CA GLU A 898 26.83 -13.78 -22.80
C GLU A 898 26.24 -15.11 -23.33
N PRO A 899 24.96 -15.22 -23.59
CA PRO A 899 24.41 -16.45 -24.13
C PRO A 899 25.02 -16.67 -25.52
N GLU A 900 25.65 -17.81 -25.71
CA GLU A 900 25.43 -18.45 -27.01
C GLU A 900 23.94 -18.43 -27.19
N PRO A 901 23.38 -17.79 -28.21
CA PRO A 901 22.13 -17.10 -28.14
C PRO A 901 21.08 -17.94 -27.42
N PHE A 902 20.77 -17.50 -26.20
CA PHE A 902 19.66 -18.02 -25.42
C PHE A 902 19.75 -19.46 -24.92
N ASN A 903 20.93 -20.02 -24.75
CA ASN A 903 21.12 -21.40 -24.32
C ASN A 903 21.02 -21.65 -22.82
N ASN A 904 21.10 -20.59 -22.00
CA ASN A 904 21.10 -20.74 -20.54
C ASN A 904 20.44 -19.55 -19.82
N ALA A 905 19.11 -19.59 -19.67
CA ALA A 905 18.33 -18.59 -18.96
C ALA A 905 18.72 -18.42 -17.48
N GLY A 906 19.27 -19.48 -16.87
CA GLY A 906 19.67 -19.48 -15.46
C GLY A 906 20.77 -18.49 -15.10
N ARG A 907 21.54 -18.00 -16.08
CA ARG A 907 22.60 -17.01 -15.87
C ARG A 907 22.09 -15.68 -15.33
N PHE A 908 20.82 -15.36 -15.61
CA PHE A 908 20.17 -14.13 -15.21
C PHE A 908 19.07 -14.33 -14.17
N VAL A 909 18.95 -15.55 -13.61
CA VAL A 909 18.03 -15.86 -12.51
C VAL A 909 18.78 -15.76 -11.19
N GLU A 910 18.59 -14.65 -10.47
CA GLU A 910 19.37 -14.29 -9.30
C GLU A 910 18.56 -14.33 -8.00
N ASP A 911 19.24 -14.65 -6.89
CA ASP A 911 18.67 -14.60 -5.53
C ASP A 911 18.29 -13.15 -5.17
N ALA A 912 17.02 -12.91 -4.96
CA ALA A 912 16.42 -11.63 -4.61
C ALA A 912 16.29 -11.41 -3.09
N SER A 913 17.09 -12.12 -2.27
CA SER A 913 17.17 -11.91 -0.82
C SER A 913 17.79 -10.56 -0.48
N TYR A 914 17.25 -9.91 0.56
CA TYR A 914 17.83 -8.65 1.07
C TYR A 914 17.57 -8.50 2.58
N ILE A 915 18.39 -7.64 3.20
CA ILE A 915 18.11 -6.96 4.47
C ILE A 915 18.17 -5.47 4.19
N LYS A 916 17.09 -4.73 4.52
CA LYS A 916 17.00 -3.28 4.34
C LYS A 916 16.78 -2.57 5.67
N LEU A 917 17.48 -1.47 5.88
CA LEU A 917 17.14 -0.47 6.89
C LEU A 917 16.14 0.50 6.26
N ARG A 918 14.84 0.22 6.51
CA ARG A 918 13.73 0.93 5.87
C ARG A 918 13.52 2.32 6.42
N GLU A 919 13.58 2.43 7.74
CA GLU A 919 13.26 3.67 8.44
C GLU A 919 14.23 3.87 9.60
N VAL A 920 14.67 5.12 9.77
CA VAL A 920 15.32 5.62 10.98
C VAL A 920 14.79 7.01 11.23
N GLY A 921 14.44 7.32 12.48
CA GLY A 921 14.01 8.65 12.88
C GLY A 921 14.51 9.01 14.26
N LEU A 922 14.96 10.25 14.43
CA LEU A 922 15.29 10.85 15.73
C LEU A 922 14.56 12.16 15.85
N TYR A 923 13.69 12.28 16.82
CA TYR A 923 12.87 13.46 17.06
C TYR A 923 13.10 14.01 18.46
N TYR A 924 13.05 15.31 18.56
CA TYR A 924 13.02 16.03 19.80
C TYR A 924 11.71 16.79 19.93
N SER A 925 10.98 16.54 21.00
CA SER A 925 9.79 17.30 21.39
C SER A 925 10.18 18.26 22.51
N MET A 926 10.07 19.56 22.25
CA MET A 926 10.42 20.59 23.26
C MET A 926 9.43 20.52 24.42
N PRO A 927 9.90 20.55 25.69
CA PRO A 927 9.01 20.59 26.85
C PRO A 927 8.01 21.76 26.77
N SER A 928 6.77 21.50 27.13
CA SER A 928 5.67 22.49 27.02
C SER A 928 5.97 23.82 27.71
N GLU A 929 6.60 23.77 28.86
CA GLU A 929 6.99 24.98 29.64
C GLU A 929 8.00 25.84 28.87
N VAL A 930 8.99 25.22 28.23
CA VAL A 930 10.01 25.88 27.40
C VAL A 930 9.36 26.44 26.13
N THR A 931 8.50 25.66 25.48
CA THR A 931 7.77 26.08 24.28
C THR A 931 6.91 27.29 24.54
N GLN A 932 6.09 27.23 25.57
CA GLN A 932 5.21 28.36 25.99
C GLN A 932 5.98 29.62 26.35
N ARG A 933 7.11 29.48 27.06
CA ARG A 933 7.99 30.61 27.38
C ARG A 933 8.63 31.21 26.12
N LEU A 934 9.17 30.38 25.23
CA LEU A 934 9.89 30.81 24.02
C LEU A 934 8.95 31.53 23.04
N PHE A 935 7.75 30.97 22.84
CA PHE A 935 6.77 31.45 21.87
C PHE A 935 5.66 32.29 22.51
N LYS A 936 5.86 32.79 23.75
CA LYS A 936 4.91 33.67 24.47
C LYS A 936 3.48 33.09 24.48
N ASN A 937 3.34 31.80 24.79
CA ASN A 937 2.09 31.02 24.80
C ASN A 937 1.32 30.94 23.49
N LYS A 938 1.93 31.30 22.36
CA LYS A 938 1.30 31.19 21.04
C LYS A 938 1.45 29.79 20.43
N VAL A 939 2.51 29.07 20.76
CA VAL A 939 2.78 27.69 20.30
C VAL A 939 2.67 26.78 21.52
N GLN A 940 1.89 25.71 21.37
CA GLN A 940 1.68 24.70 22.42
C GLN A 940 2.73 23.60 22.34
N ARG A 941 3.12 23.19 21.12
CA ARG A 941 4.11 22.13 20.89
C ARG A 941 5.03 22.52 19.75
N PHE A 942 6.32 22.29 19.96
CA PHE A 942 7.34 22.31 18.92
C PHE A 942 8.04 20.95 18.88
N ARG A 943 8.11 20.35 17.70
CA ARG A 943 8.84 19.11 17.45
C ARG A 943 9.76 19.30 16.25
N ALA A 944 11.01 18.88 16.40
CA ALA A 944 12.00 18.85 15.33
C ALA A 944 12.64 17.47 15.25
N GLY A 945 13.05 17.04 14.08
CA GLY A 945 13.70 15.72 13.94
C GLY A 945 14.40 15.55 12.62
N ILE A 946 15.20 14.50 12.58
CA ILE A 946 15.82 14.00 11.35
C ILE A 946 15.32 12.58 11.12
N SER A 947 15.07 12.25 9.88
CA SER A 947 14.62 10.90 9.52
C SER A 947 15.16 10.47 8.16
N GLY A 948 15.13 9.17 7.91
CA GLY A 948 15.57 8.64 6.62
C GLY A 948 14.87 7.35 6.26
N ASN A 949 14.67 7.18 4.95
CA ASN A 949 13.99 6.02 4.37
C ASN A 949 14.93 5.28 3.43
N ASN A 950 14.87 3.92 3.43
CA ASN A 950 15.67 3.04 2.58
C ASN A 950 17.18 3.33 2.66
N LEU A 951 17.71 3.51 3.86
CA LEU A 951 19.09 4.02 4.05
C LEU A 951 20.16 3.02 3.64
N VAL A 952 19.95 1.73 3.89
CA VAL A 952 20.89 0.67 3.61
C VAL A 952 20.18 -0.54 3.03
N MET A 953 20.78 -1.17 2.03
CA MET A 953 20.39 -2.45 1.47
C MET A 953 21.59 -3.39 1.44
N ILE A 954 21.45 -4.55 2.02
CA ILE A 954 22.40 -5.66 1.95
C ILE A 954 21.78 -6.76 1.11
N SER A 955 22.30 -7.01 -0.08
CA SER A 955 21.80 -8.01 -1.03
C SER A 955 22.95 -8.50 -1.92
N LYS A 956 22.84 -9.75 -2.36
CA LYS A 956 23.73 -10.32 -3.39
C LYS A 956 23.22 -10.07 -4.81
N TYR A 957 22.02 -9.48 -4.93
CA TYR A 957 21.41 -9.17 -6.22
C TYR A 957 22.27 -8.15 -7.00
N SER A 958 22.57 -8.44 -8.25
CA SER A 958 23.45 -7.57 -9.06
C SER A 958 22.75 -6.31 -9.57
N GLY A 959 21.41 -6.34 -9.81
CA GLY A 959 20.60 -5.18 -10.23
C GLY A 959 20.48 -4.09 -9.15
N TYR A 960 19.74 -3.02 -9.47
CA TYR A 960 19.56 -1.87 -8.57
C TYR A 960 18.84 -2.23 -7.28
N ASP A 961 17.71 -2.91 -7.37
CA ASP A 961 16.89 -3.28 -6.22
C ASP A 961 16.06 -4.55 -6.51
N PRO A 962 16.21 -5.62 -5.72
CA PRO A 962 15.45 -6.86 -5.92
C PRO A 962 13.94 -6.75 -5.69
N GLU A 963 13.44 -5.61 -5.21
CA GLU A 963 12.01 -5.36 -5.03
C GLU A 963 11.37 -4.60 -6.18
N THR A 964 12.15 -4.00 -7.06
CA THR A 964 11.61 -3.18 -8.15
C THR A 964 11.28 -4.03 -9.37
N SER A 965 10.08 -3.85 -9.93
CA SER A 965 9.70 -4.49 -11.19
C SER A 965 8.61 -3.69 -11.90
N THR A 966 8.85 -3.36 -13.16
CA THR A 966 7.91 -2.62 -14.02
C THR A 966 6.74 -3.48 -14.54
N PHE A 967 6.66 -4.77 -14.16
CA PHE A 967 5.64 -5.72 -14.64
C PHE A 967 4.35 -5.77 -13.79
N GLY A 968 4.17 -4.86 -12.84
CA GLY A 968 2.93 -4.75 -12.05
C GLY A 968 2.72 -5.90 -11.05
N ASN A 969 1.47 -6.40 -10.91
CA ASN A 969 1.05 -7.28 -9.81
C ASN A 969 0.98 -8.77 -10.14
N GLY A 970 1.22 -9.17 -11.36
CA GLY A 970 1.11 -10.56 -11.80
C GLY A 970 2.31 -11.43 -11.39
N LEU A 971 2.40 -12.63 -11.96
CA LEU A 971 3.55 -13.52 -11.81
C LEU A 971 4.84 -12.88 -12.30
N ALA A 972 4.78 -12.08 -13.37
CA ALA A 972 5.91 -11.42 -14.00
C ALA A 972 6.53 -10.28 -13.15
N ASN A 973 6.02 -9.98 -11.96
CA ASN A 973 6.56 -8.96 -11.06
C ASN A 973 7.95 -9.27 -10.49
N ASN A 974 8.57 -10.36 -10.92
CA ASN A 974 9.93 -10.77 -10.58
C ASN A 974 10.92 -10.61 -11.74
N ILE A 975 10.63 -9.70 -12.68
CA ILE A 975 11.49 -9.40 -13.82
C ILE A 975 12.00 -7.97 -13.68
N ASP A 976 13.31 -7.83 -13.81
CA ASP A 976 14.06 -6.57 -13.76
C ASP A 976 14.59 -6.25 -15.16
N VAL A 977 14.19 -5.11 -15.72
CA VAL A 977 14.65 -4.67 -17.04
C VAL A 977 14.75 -3.14 -17.09
N GLY A 978 15.95 -2.61 -16.85
CA GLY A 978 16.26 -1.18 -16.89
C GLY A 978 15.33 -0.29 -16.04
N PRO A 979 14.96 -0.65 -14.79
CA PRO A 979 14.03 0.13 -13.99
C PRO A 979 14.67 1.45 -13.55
N TYR A 980 13.83 2.41 -13.17
CA TYR A 980 14.29 3.60 -12.47
C TYR A 980 14.88 3.17 -11.10
N PRO A 981 16.14 3.56 -10.76
CA PRO A 981 16.78 3.13 -9.53
C PRO A 981 16.02 3.56 -8.28
N SER A 982 15.99 2.69 -7.27
CA SER A 982 15.44 3.03 -5.95
C SER A 982 16.28 4.08 -5.25
N ALA A 983 15.65 4.93 -4.46
CA ALA A 983 16.26 6.04 -3.76
C ALA A 983 16.31 5.84 -2.24
N ARG A 984 17.36 6.37 -1.61
CA ARG A 984 17.40 6.68 -0.18
C ARG A 984 17.00 8.13 0.03
N ARG A 985 16.33 8.42 1.12
CA ARG A 985 15.84 9.76 1.42
C ARG A 985 16.17 10.14 2.84
N PHE A 986 16.58 11.38 3.02
CA PHE A 986 16.84 12.00 4.32
C PHE A 986 15.93 13.19 4.49
N PHE A 987 15.41 13.41 5.69
CA PHE A 987 14.50 14.50 5.98
C PHE A 987 14.91 15.26 7.23
N LEU A 988 14.76 16.58 7.18
CA LEU A 988 14.65 17.47 8.33
C LEU A 988 13.17 17.78 8.52
N ASN A 989 12.62 17.43 9.67
CA ASN A 989 11.21 17.54 9.98
C ASN A 989 10.99 18.61 11.04
N LEU A 990 10.07 19.52 10.80
CA LEU A 990 9.66 20.58 11.74
C LEU A 990 8.14 20.57 11.90
N SER A 991 7.65 20.71 13.13
CA SER A 991 6.21 20.77 13.42
C SER A 991 5.92 21.74 14.54
N LEU A 992 4.88 22.56 14.34
CA LEU A 992 4.37 23.56 15.27
C LEU A 992 2.87 23.33 15.47
N ASP A 993 2.44 23.23 16.72
CA ASP A 993 1.02 23.21 17.10
C ASP A 993 0.68 24.48 17.88
N PHE A 994 -0.42 25.15 17.49
CA PHE A 994 -0.91 26.41 18.06
C PHE A 994 -2.16 26.22 18.89
#